data_d143a816f94af3335ea61b0d389a4f5a
#
_entry.id   d143a816f94af3335ea61b0d389a4f5a
#
_cell.length_a   1.000
_cell.length_b   1.000
_cell.length_c   1.000
_cell.angle_alpha   90.00
_cell.angle_beta   90.00
_cell.angle_gamma   90.00
#
_symmetry.space_group_name_H-M   'P 1'
#
loop_
_entity.id
_entity.type
_entity.pdbx_description
1 polymer ?
#
loop_
_entity_poly.entity_id
_entity_poly.type
_entity_poly.pdbx_seq_one_letter_code
_entity_poly.pdbx_strand_id
1 'polypeptide(L)'
;MRRAWPLLQTGVAFLFPLPAVPSRLRAQAAALLLAACVPAAWALPTFDEVRRDFHPSDTQVLSREGEVLQRLRTDPTVRRGQWVPLADVSPALRTALVLSEDRRFYEHSGVDWRAASAAAWGNLWNQRTRGASTITMQLAGLLDGDWRQGPGGRTVAQKLGQTVAAQVLDRRWRKDQILEAYLNLVPFRSELVGIDALARTLFGKAAHGLDDREAAVAAALVRAPNARPALVAQRACGVLREMQRATAGGRVDCGALDLFTTAALQRRAFDASEGVAPHFARQLLRQRFQGAAVPARVQSTLRAPLQRFAVQTLTQHLRELRGRNVEDGAVLVLDNATGAVLAWVGSSGTLSQAGEVDGVLALRQPGSTLKPFLYAQAIAERRLTAASLVDDSPAHIATAGGLYIPQNYDRQFKGWVSVRTALAASLNVPAVRTLVMVTPDAFHRQLAAVGMPLRESGDYFGYSLALGSPEVPLLHLTNAYRTLANGGRASPIAGTLANGGRQSPVAFADAKPRFTPALDERAAFIVGDILSDGNARARTFGTDSVLATRFWSAVKTGTSKDMRDNWAVGWSERYTVGVWVGNAGGEAMHDVSGTSGAAPVWAAVMGFLHAREPSRAPRPPAGLARAGVRFGPALQDAAGPLEAAREEWFVQGTQQTLFAMDAGAASADAASAGGQKGLIKNTAAAAAAAAAAAAAAAAAATGAAARITAPAPGTIIALDPDIPPARQRLQFTATGSGLLWRMDGKPLGRGARVAWLPWPGRHVVQITDATGRVLDEIRIEVRGAGVAAARGGGAGAGAPLAKAP
;
A
#
# COMPACT_ATOMS: atom_id res chain seq x y z
N MET A 1 25.06 -17.01 52.02
CA MET A 1 25.92 -16.93 53.21
C MET A 1 25.25 -16.07 54.27
N ARG A 2 24.96 -16.67 55.37
CA ARG A 2 24.35 -16.16 56.59
C ARG A 2 25.25 -15.15 57.34
N ARG A 3 24.62 -14.18 58.06
CA ARG A 3 24.91 -13.66 59.39
C ARG A 3 23.91 -12.52 59.65
N ALA A 4 22.93 -12.62 60.48
CA ALA A 4 22.72 -12.81 61.93
C ALA A 4 23.00 -11.52 62.76
N TRP A 5 21.96 -11.03 63.28
CA TRP A 5 21.59 -10.17 64.40
C TRP A 5 22.57 -9.97 65.55
N PRO A 6 22.47 -8.94 66.41
CA PRO A 6 21.46 -9.02 67.49
C PRO A 6 20.76 -7.70 67.95
N LEU A 7 19.70 -7.93 68.70
CA LEU A 7 18.85 -7.06 69.50
C LEU A 7 19.64 -6.31 70.63
N LEU A 8 19.17 -5.09 70.96
CA LEU A 8 19.16 -4.60 72.30
C LEU A 8 17.96 -3.67 72.57
N GLN A 9 17.03 -4.12 73.41
CA GLN A 9 16.00 -3.35 74.11
C GLN A 9 16.67 -2.44 75.15
N THR A 10 16.21 -1.21 75.30
CA THR A 10 15.90 -0.60 76.58
C THR A 10 15.00 0.61 76.34
N GLY A 11 13.82 0.54 77.02
CA GLY A 11 12.89 1.65 77.03
C GLY A 11 13.25 2.66 78.12
N VAL A 12 12.81 3.91 77.84
CA VAL A 12 12.36 4.81 78.94
C VAL A 12 11.38 5.79 78.29
N ALA A 13 10.15 5.73 78.75
CA ALA A 13 9.13 6.72 78.40
C ALA A 13 9.37 8.01 79.25
N PHE A 14 9.63 9.12 78.54
CA PHE A 14 9.48 10.45 79.09
C PHE A 14 8.29 11.16 78.47
N LEU A 15 7.17 11.23 79.21
CA LEU A 15 6.04 12.13 78.97
C LEU A 15 6.49 13.57 79.27
N PHE A 16 6.76 14.39 78.28
CA PHE A 16 6.73 15.82 78.41
C PHE A 16 5.39 16.38 77.93
N PRO A 17 4.70 17.22 78.68
CA PRO A 17 3.50 17.90 78.24
C PRO A 17 3.89 18.97 77.19
N LEU A 18 3.34 18.85 75.97
CA LEU A 18 3.48 19.90 74.94
C LEU A 18 2.83 21.17 75.47
N PRO A 19 3.54 22.32 75.40
CA PRO A 19 2.96 23.60 75.83
C PRO A 19 1.75 23.95 74.94
N ALA A 20 0.66 24.40 75.57
CA ALA A 20 -0.55 24.88 74.93
C ALA A 20 -0.18 26.09 74.02
N VAL A 21 -0.16 25.87 72.69
CA VAL A 21 0.06 26.94 71.70
C VAL A 21 -1.03 27.98 71.85
N PRO A 22 -0.72 29.26 72.10
CA PRO A 22 -1.70 30.28 72.32
C PRO A 22 -2.59 30.48 71.09
N SER A 23 -3.88 30.73 71.32
CA SER A 23 -4.89 30.84 70.27
C SER A 23 -4.55 31.85 69.16
N ARG A 24 -3.72 32.83 69.45
CA ARG A 24 -3.19 33.81 68.47
C ARG A 24 -2.17 33.21 67.49
N LEU A 25 -1.32 32.30 67.92
CA LEU A 25 -0.39 31.57 67.05
C LEU A 25 -1.10 30.60 66.15
N ARG A 26 -2.21 29.95 66.57
CA ARG A 26 -3.06 29.09 65.71
C ARG A 26 -3.82 29.93 64.68
N ALA A 27 -4.29 31.11 65.04
CA ALA A 27 -4.92 32.03 64.09
C ALA A 27 -3.90 32.63 63.09
N GLN A 28 -2.68 32.90 63.52
CA GLN A 28 -1.59 33.37 62.63
C GLN A 28 -1.08 32.25 61.69
N ALA A 29 -0.96 31.01 62.17
CA ALA A 29 -0.62 29.87 61.33
C ALA A 29 -1.71 29.53 60.30
N ALA A 30 -2.99 29.68 60.72
CA ALA A 30 -4.13 29.51 59.78
C ALA A 30 -4.18 30.67 58.76
N ALA A 31 -3.87 31.90 59.16
CA ALA A 31 -3.79 33.05 58.25
C ALA A 31 -2.59 32.96 57.29
N LEU A 32 -1.45 32.44 57.73
CA LEU A 32 -0.26 32.19 56.91
C LEU A 32 -0.49 31.03 55.92
N LEU A 33 -1.19 29.97 56.32
CA LEU A 33 -1.61 28.89 55.44
C LEU A 33 -2.64 29.38 54.39
N LEU A 34 -3.57 30.22 54.76
CA LEU A 34 -4.48 30.89 53.84
C LEU A 34 -3.76 31.85 52.89
N ALA A 35 -2.79 32.61 53.36
CA ALA A 35 -1.99 33.53 52.54
C ALA A 35 -1.03 32.81 51.60
N ALA A 36 -0.54 31.62 51.96
CA ALA A 36 0.29 30.77 51.06
C ALA A 36 -0.52 30.07 49.97
N CYS A 37 -1.82 29.85 50.17
CA CYS A 37 -2.71 29.26 49.16
C CYS A 37 -3.22 30.26 48.12
N VAL A 38 -3.12 31.58 48.40
CA VAL A 38 -3.65 32.64 47.50
C VAL A 38 -2.87 32.79 46.20
N PRO A 39 -1.53 32.75 46.13
CA PRO A 39 -0.83 32.88 44.85
C PRO A 39 -1.07 31.70 43.89
N ALA A 40 -1.21 30.46 44.38
CA ALA A 40 -1.49 29.29 43.55
C ALA A 40 -2.91 29.36 42.91
N ALA A 41 -3.90 29.92 43.65
CA ALA A 41 -5.26 30.07 43.12
C ALA A 41 -5.38 31.17 42.02
N TRP A 42 -4.42 32.08 41.95
CA TRP A 42 -4.36 33.11 40.89
C TRP A 42 -3.74 32.61 39.58
N ALA A 43 -3.08 31.46 39.61
CA ALA A 43 -2.45 30.82 38.44
C ALA A 43 -3.39 29.88 37.66
N LEU A 44 -4.67 29.76 38.07
CA LEU A 44 -5.64 28.92 37.34
C LEU A 44 -5.84 29.46 35.92
N PRO A 45 -5.72 28.57 34.88
CA PRO A 45 -5.89 28.96 33.49
C PRO A 45 -7.32 29.48 33.21
N THR A 46 -7.49 30.27 32.18
CA THR A 46 -8.79 30.65 31.64
C THR A 46 -9.41 29.49 30.88
N PHE A 47 -10.73 29.52 30.67
CA PHE A 47 -11.44 28.52 29.89
C PHE A 47 -10.86 28.38 28.46
N ASP A 48 -10.54 29.51 27.83
CA ASP A 48 -10.02 29.54 26.47
C ASP A 48 -8.58 29.00 26.39
N GLU A 49 -7.77 29.19 27.43
CA GLU A 49 -6.46 28.55 27.56
C GLU A 49 -6.60 27.04 27.69
N VAL A 50 -7.46 26.55 28.59
CA VAL A 50 -7.69 25.10 28.76
C VAL A 50 -8.18 24.47 27.46
N ARG A 51 -9.08 25.13 26.75
CA ARG A 51 -9.59 24.64 25.46
C ARG A 51 -8.51 24.65 24.36
N ARG A 52 -7.66 25.65 24.32
CA ARG A 52 -6.56 25.78 23.36
C ARG A 52 -5.47 24.74 23.62
N ASP A 53 -5.15 24.53 24.88
CA ASP A 53 -4.10 23.61 25.32
C ASP A 53 -4.58 22.14 25.41
N PHE A 54 -5.86 21.90 25.12
CA PHE A 54 -6.40 20.56 25.05
C PHE A 54 -5.87 19.80 23.83
N HIS A 55 -5.17 18.72 24.07
CA HIS A 55 -4.65 17.84 23.04
C HIS A 55 -5.35 16.47 23.07
N PRO A 56 -6.11 16.10 22.04
CA PRO A 56 -6.64 14.77 21.92
C PRO A 56 -5.51 13.75 21.74
N SER A 57 -5.74 12.51 22.14
CA SER A 57 -4.79 11.42 21.95
C SER A 57 -4.90 10.77 20.56
N ASP A 58 -5.84 11.25 19.75
CA ASP A 58 -6.03 10.86 18.36
C ASP A 58 -5.95 12.06 17.42
N THR A 59 -5.42 11.82 16.24
CA THR A 59 -5.39 12.78 15.14
C THR A 59 -6.40 12.39 14.08
N GLN A 60 -7.18 13.37 13.61
CA GLN A 60 -8.09 13.21 12.48
C GLN A 60 -7.39 13.60 11.19
N VAL A 61 -7.32 12.67 10.24
CA VAL A 61 -6.92 12.95 8.87
C VAL A 61 -8.18 13.25 8.07
N LEU A 62 -8.25 14.46 7.52
CA LEU A 62 -9.39 14.97 6.76
C LEU A 62 -9.13 14.79 5.26
N SER A 63 -10.20 14.64 4.50
CA SER A 63 -10.16 14.71 3.05
C SER A 63 -9.89 16.14 2.58
N ARG A 64 -9.73 16.31 1.28
CA ARG A 64 -9.61 17.62 0.63
C ARG A 64 -10.84 18.52 0.90
N GLU A 65 -12.01 17.91 1.03
CA GLU A 65 -13.29 18.56 1.30
C GLU A 65 -13.53 18.83 2.81
N GLY A 66 -12.62 18.39 3.70
CA GLY A 66 -12.73 18.55 5.15
C GLY A 66 -13.46 17.43 5.88
N GLU A 67 -13.84 16.36 5.19
CA GLU A 67 -14.49 15.19 5.79
C GLU A 67 -13.47 14.30 6.50
N VAL A 68 -13.80 13.72 7.66
CA VAL A 68 -12.92 12.79 8.40
C VAL A 68 -12.79 11.49 7.65
N LEU A 69 -11.58 11.17 7.19
CA LEU A 69 -11.24 9.91 6.53
C LEU A 69 -10.66 8.87 7.48
N GLN A 70 -9.88 9.34 8.46
CA GLN A 70 -9.17 8.45 9.37
C GLN A 70 -8.95 9.12 10.72
N ARG A 71 -9.06 8.32 11.78
CA ARG A 71 -8.62 8.65 13.13
C ARG A 71 -7.46 7.74 13.50
N LEU A 72 -6.37 8.32 14.00
CA LEU A 72 -5.20 7.57 14.45
C LEU A 72 -4.86 7.97 15.87
N ARG A 73 -4.67 6.99 16.74
CA ARG A 73 -4.18 7.21 18.09
C ARG A 73 -2.71 7.57 18.05
N THR A 74 -2.38 8.76 18.57
CA THR A 74 -1.02 9.31 18.63
C THR A 74 -0.39 9.18 20.01
N ASP A 75 -1.20 9.14 21.08
CA ASP A 75 -0.77 8.88 22.46
C ASP A 75 -1.27 7.50 22.93
N PRO A 76 -0.39 6.51 23.17
CA PRO A 76 -0.79 5.19 23.61
C PRO A 76 -1.16 5.13 25.11
N THR A 77 -0.80 6.14 25.93
CA THR A 77 -0.97 6.12 27.38
C THR A 77 -2.35 6.55 27.83
N VAL A 78 -3.00 7.42 27.04
CA VAL A 78 -4.32 7.95 27.31
C VAL A 78 -5.21 7.83 26.08
N ARG A 79 -6.51 7.66 26.31
CA ARG A 79 -7.51 7.70 25.24
C ARG A 79 -8.42 8.90 25.48
N ARG A 80 -8.03 10.03 24.88
CA ARG A 80 -8.72 11.32 24.96
C ARG A 80 -9.24 11.67 23.57
N GLY A 81 -10.56 11.78 23.44
CA GLY A 81 -11.21 12.13 22.16
C GLY A 81 -11.09 13.62 21.84
N GLN A 82 -11.90 14.08 20.90
CA GLN A 82 -11.94 15.49 20.52
C GLN A 82 -12.68 16.31 21.60
N TRP A 83 -12.37 17.61 21.69
CA TRP A 83 -13.12 18.51 22.54
C TRP A 83 -14.58 18.64 22.06
N VAL A 84 -15.54 18.39 22.96
CA VAL A 84 -16.97 18.47 22.67
C VAL A 84 -17.54 19.75 23.34
N PRO A 85 -18.06 20.70 22.56
CA PRO A 85 -18.78 21.84 23.11
C PRO A 85 -20.01 21.39 23.91
N LEU A 86 -20.39 22.09 24.96
CA LEU A 86 -21.53 21.70 25.80
C LEU A 86 -22.84 21.59 25.01
N ALA A 87 -23.01 22.43 23.98
CA ALA A 87 -24.16 22.37 23.08
C ALA A 87 -24.29 21.04 22.35
N ASP A 88 -23.15 20.37 22.06
CA ASP A 88 -23.06 19.10 21.36
C ASP A 88 -23.05 17.88 22.32
N VAL A 89 -23.34 18.12 23.62
CA VAL A 89 -23.48 17.04 24.61
C VAL A 89 -24.97 16.76 24.86
N SER A 90 -25.34 15.50 24.87
CA SER A 90 -26.70 15.02 25.14
C SER A 90 -27.30 15.73 26.39
N PRO A 91 -28.52 16.27 26.30
CA PRO A 91 -29.24 16.81 27.47
C PRO A 91 -29.40 15.77 28.58
N ALA A 92 -29.65 14.51 28.23
CA ALA A 92 -29.73 13.40 29.18
C ALA A 92 -28.45 13.23 30.00
N LEU A 93 -27.29 13.33 29.37
CA LEU A 93 -26.01 13.23 30.07
C LEU A 93 -25.74 14.41 30.99
N ARG A 94 -26.04 15.63 30.55
CA ARG A 94 -25.90 16.82 31.40
C ARG A 94 -26.74 16.70 32.68
N THR A 95 -27.98 16.26 32.52
CA THR A 95 -28.92 16.00 33.64
C THR A 95 -28.42 14.88 34.53
N ALA A 96 -28.04 13.72 33.97
CA ALA A 96 -27.54 12.57 34.72
C ALA A 96 -26.32 12.93 35.59
N LEU A 97 -25.36 13.68 35.00
CA LEU A 97 -24.14 14.07 35.69
C LEU A 97 -24.40 15.03 36.84
N VAL A 98 -25.21 16.06 36.63
CA VAL A 98 -25.58 17.00 37.66
C VAL A 98 -26.33 16.30 38.80
N LEU A 99 -27.29 15.43 38.48
CA LEU A 99 -28.05 14.67 39.51
C LEU A 99 -27.15 13.69 40.28
N SER A 100 -26.14 13.11 39.61
CA SER A 100 -25.24 12.13 40.27
C SER A 100 -24.17 12.79 41.11
N GLU A 101 -23.52 13.84 40.61
CA GLU A 101 -22.31 14.40 41.20
C GLU A 101 -22.57 15.68 42.01
N ASP A 102 -23.53 16.56 41.57
CA ASP A 102 -23.71 17.87 42.16
C ASP A 102 -25.11 18.45 41.88
N ARG A 103 -26.13 18.00 42.63
CA ARG A 103 -27.54 18.33 42.37
C ARG A 103 -27.84 19.84 42.35
N ARG A 104 -27.07 20.62 43.09
CA ARG A 104 -27.21 22.08 43.21
C ARG A 104 -26.11 22.85 42.48
N PHE A 105 -25.56 22.24 41.45
CA PHE A 105 -24.45 22.77 40.67
C PHE A 105 -24.68 24.21 40.22
N TYR A 106 -25.87 24.52 39.76
CA TYR A 106 -26.24 25.85 39.27
C TYR A 106 -26.61 26.84 40.41
N GLU A 107 -26.76 26.38 41.67
CA GLU A 107 -27.23 27.21 42.82
C GLU A 107 -26.09 27.67 43.72
N HIS A 108 -24.95 27.00 43.75
CA HIS A 108 -23.85 27.38 44.65
C HIS A 108 -22.65 27.97 43.90
N SER A 109 -21.78 28.70 44.61
CA SER A 109 -20.58 29.34 44.06
C SER A 109 -19.32 28.52 44.20
N GLY A 110 -19.25 27.38 43.47
CA GLY A 110 -18.09 26.45 43.43
C GLY A 110 -18.06 25.42 44.55
N VAL A 111 -18.57 25.72 45.71
CA VAL A 111 -18.65 24.84 46.88
C VAL A 111 -20.07 24.83 47.43
N ASP A 112 -20.63 23.62 47.59
CA ASP A 112 -21.92 23.45 48.27
C ASP A 112 -21.72 23.38 49.80
N TRP A 113 -21.74 24.57 50.41
CA TRP A 113 -21.58 24.68 51.88
C TRP A 113 -22.68 24.00 52.71
N ARG A 114 -23.89 23.88 52.18
CA ARG A 114 -24.99 23.13 52.86
C ARG A 114 -24.71 21.63 52.84
N ALA A 115 -24.24 21.10 51.72
CA ALA A 115 -23.84 19.70 51.63
C ALA A 115 -22.56 19.41 52.47
N ALA A 116 -21.59 20.33 52.45
CA ALA A 116 -20.36 20.23 53.21
C ALA A 116 -20.63 20.21 54.74
N SER A 117 -21.49 21.08 55.24
CA SER A 117 -21.87 21.11 56.67
C SER A 117 -22.66 19.86 57.08
N ALA A 118 -23.60 19.41 56.24
CA ALA A 118 -24.36 18.17 56.51
C ALA A 118 -23.42 16.92 56.51
N ALA A 119 -22.41 16.89 55.63
CA ALA A 119 -21.41 15.81 55.58
C ALA A 119 -20.49 15.86 56.84
N ALA A 120 -20.06 17.02 57.25
CA ALA A 120 -19.28 17.20 58.47
C ALA A 120 -20.06 16.74 59.71
N TRP A 121 -21.33 17.10 59.82
CA TRP A 121 -22.23 16.68 60.89
C TRP A 121 -22.45 15.15 60.89
N GLY A 122 -22.70 14.56 59.70
CA GLY A 122 -22.89 13.11 59.57
C GLY A 122 -21.64 12.28 59.91
N ASN A 123 -20.44 12.81 59.60
CA ASN A 123 -19.18 12.16 59.98
C ASN A 123 -18.89 12.16 61.45
N LEU A 124 -19.39 13.12 62.21
CA LEU A 124 -19.33 13.20 63.66
C LEU A 124 -20.14 12.06 64.30
N TRP A 125 -21.18 11.55 63.64
CA TRP A 125 -22.07 10.48 64.09
C TRP A 125 -21.80 9.14 63.39
N ASN A 126 -20.61 8.95 62.86
CA ASN A 126 -20.16 7.71 62.21
C ASN A 126 -21.06 7.19 61.06
N GLN A 127 -21.90 8.08 60.50
CA GLN A 127 -22.70 7.77 59.33
C GLN A 127 -21.87 8.14 58.07
N ARG A 128 -21.57 7.14 57.22
CA ARG A 128 -20.93 7.37 55.92
C ARG A 128 -21.83 8.29 55.07
N THR A 129 -21.60 9.60 55.12
CA THR A 129 -22.30 10.58 54.31
C THR A 129 -21.79 10.62 52.89
N ARG A 130 -22.67 10.90 51.94
CA ARG A 130 -22.33 11.11 50.51
C ARG A 130 -21.33 12.27 50.39
N GLY A 131 -20.38 12.13 49.46
CA GLY A 131 -19.26 13.09 49.28
C GLY A 131 -19.76 14.56 49.05
N ALA A 132 -19.09 15.48 49.73
CA ALA A 132 -19.34 16.92 49.67
C ALA A 132 -18.53 17.60 48.55
N SER A 133 -17.98 16.86 47.59
CA SER A 133 -17.16 17.38 46.47
C SER A 133 -18.06 17.76 45.31
N THR A 134 -18.02 19.03 44.91
CA THR A 134 -18.75 19.55 43.77
C THR A 134 -18.04 19.27 42.42
N ILE A 135 -18.77 19.43 41.30
CA ILE A 135 -18.19 19.37 39.94
C ILE A 135 -17.05 20.37 39.80
N THR A 136 -17.22 21.59 40.31
CA THR A 136 -16.19 22.64 40.25
C THR A 136 -14.94 22.28 41.04
N MET A 137 -15.07 21.64 42.23
CA MET A 137 -13.92 21.14 42.99
C MET A 137 -13.20 20.00 42.25
N GLN A 138 -13.93 19.12 41.59
CA GLN A 138 -13.33 18.02 40.80
C GLN A 138 -12.57 18.59 39.61
N LEU A 139 -13.14 19.58 38.89
CA LEU A 139 -12.47 20.23 37.77
C LEU A 139 -11.20 20.97 38.23
N ALA A 140 -11.25 21.71 39.33
CA ALA A 140 -10.08 22.38 39.88
C ALA A 140 -8.92 21.37 40.13
N GLY A 141 -9.25 20.17 40.65
CA GLY A 141 -8.27 19.11 40.84
C GLY A 141 -7.78 18.46 39.55
N LEU A 142 -8.47 18.61 38.42
CA LEU A 142 -8.01 18.12 37.08
C LEU A 142 -7.11 19.17 36.40
N LEU A 143 -7.30 20.44 36.67
CA LEU A 143 -6.55 21.52 36.08
C LEU A 143 -5.19 21.74 36.72
N ASP A 144 -5.02 21.39 37.97
CA ASP A 144 -3.77 21.52 38.72
C ASP A 144 -3.18 20.14 39.07
N GLY A 145 -1.96 19.87 38.57
CA GLY A 145 -1.25 18.62 38.79
C GLY A 145 -0.95 18.32 40.29
N ASP A 146 -0.73 19.36 41.07
CA ASP A 146 -0.37 19.24 42.49
C ASP A 146 -1.54 18.77 43.37
N TRP A 147 -2.77 18.94 42.85
CA TRP A 147 -4.02 18.53 43.57
C TRP A 147 -4.62 17.24 43.05
N ARG A 148 -3.90 16.53 42.16
CA ARG A 148 -4.32 15.20 41.69
C ARG A 148 -4.22 14.20 42.83
N GLN A 149 -5.14 13.22 42.84
CA GLN A 149 -5.19 12.16 43.83
C GLN A 149 -4.01 11.21 43.59
N GLY A 150 -3.08 11.14 44.55
CA GLY A 150 -2.03 10.11 44.61
C GLY A 150 -2.55 8.74 45.07
N PRO A 151 -1.71 7.69 45.08
CA PRO A 151 -2.10 6.32 45.47
C PRO A 151 -2.65 6.19 46.91
N GLY A 152 -2.34 7.13 47.80
CA GLY A 152 -2.76 7.15 49.21
C GLY A 152 -4.02 7.97 49.55
N GLY A 153 -4.71 8.51 48.53
CA GLY A 153 -5.85 9.39 48.75
C GLY A 153 -5.42 10.88 48.87
N ARG A 154 -6.41 11.79 49.02
CA ARG A 154 -6.18 13.27 49.13
C ARG A 154 -5.88 13.66 50.55
N THR A 155 -4.87 14.47 50.77
CA THR A 155 -4.59 15.12 52.07
C THR A 155 -5.60 16.21 52.39
N VAL A 156 -5.70 16.55 53.67
CA VAL A 156 -6.58 17.65 54.10
C VAL A 156 -6.19 18.98 53.47
N ALA A 157 -4.89 19.24 53.32
CA ALA A 157 -4.37 20.44 52.67
C ALA A 157 -4.76 20.51 51.18
N GLN A 158 -4.70 19.40 50.46
CA GLN A 158 -5.16 19.31 49.06
C GLN A 158 -6.67 19.59 48.92
N LYS A 159 -7.49 19.07 49.85
CA LYS A 159 -8.93 19.37 49.85
C LYS A 159 -9.22 20.84 50.10
N LEU A 160 -8.47 21.47 51.02
CA LEU A 160 -8.61 22.88 51.30
C LEU A 160 -8.20 23.73 50.09
N GLY A 161 -7.07 23.41 49.46
CA GLY A 161 -6.63 24.07 48.22
C GLY A 161 -7.67 23.94 47.09
N GLN A 162 -8.23 22.76 46.88
CA GLN A 162 -9.29 22.55 45.88
C GLN A 162 -10.57 23.36 46.21
N THR A 163 -10.91 23.52 47.47
CA THR A 163 -12.07 24.35 47.89
C THR A 163 -11.89 25.82 47.50
N VAL A 164 -10.70 26.38 47.75
CA VAL A 164 -10.36 27.76 47.38
C VAL A 164 -10.32 27.90 45.86
N ALA A 165 -9.64 26.97 45.16
CA ALA A 165 -9.57 27.00 43.73
C ALA A 165 -10.94 26.88 43.05
N ALA A 166 -11.85 26.04 43.58
CA ALA A 166 -13.22 25.92 43.08
C ALA A 166 -13.99 27.23 43.18
N GLN A 167 -13.82 27.98 44.29
CA GLN A 167 -14.47 29.31 44.45
C GLN A 167 -13.90 30.34 43.46
N VAL A 168 -12.57 30.31 43.24
CA VAL A 168 -11.94 31.21 42.25
C VAL A 168 -12.39 30.86 40.85
N LEU A 169 -12.45 29.58 40.52
CA LEU A 169 -12.86 29.07 39.21
C LEU A 169 -14.31 29.47 38.90
N ASP A 170 -15.23 29.28 39.86
CA ASP A 170 -16.66 29.63 39.73
C ASP A 170 -16.92 31.13 39.56
N ARG A 171 -16.05 31.97 40.12
CA ARG A 171 -16.10 33.44 39.92
C ARG A 171 -15.58 33.89 38.56
N ARG A 172 -14.69 33.11 37.93
CA ARG A 172 -14.05 33.45 36.66
C ARG A 172 -14.75 32.81 35.45
N TRP A 173 -15.33 31.63 35.62
CA TRP A 173 -15.94 30.86 34.54
C TRP A 173 -17.46 30.77 34.77
N ARG A 174 -18.20 30.73 33.65
CA ARG A 174 -19.64 30.43 33.71
C ARG A 174 -19.85 28.93 34.04
N LYS A 175 -20.96 28.60 34.67
CA LYS A 175 -21.34 27.22 34.99
C LYS A 175 -21.25 26.29 33.79
N ASP A 176 -21.70 26.73 32.61
CA ASP A 176 -21.64 25.96 31.38
C ASP A 176 -20.20 25.69 30.92
N GLN A 177 -19.28 26.66 31.09
CA GLN A 177 -17.86 26.49 30.79
C GLN A 177 -17.20 25.48 31.75
N ILE A 178 -17.58 25.50 33.03
CA ILE A 178 -17.12 24.56 34.05
C ILE A 178 -17.58 23.12 33.68
N LEU A 179 -18.85 22.94 33.33
CA LEU A 179 -19.42 21.66 32.96
C LEU A 179 -18.82 21.14 31.65
N GLU A 180 -18.62 22.01 30.65
CA GLU A 180 -17.98 21.68 29.39
C GLU A 180 -16.55 21.16 29.61
N ALA A 181 -15.73 21.93 30.33
CA ALA A 181 -14.36 21.54 30.61
C ALA A 181 -14.30 20.23 31.43
N TYR A 182 -15.17 20.07 32.41
CA TYR A 182 -15.24 18.86 33.22
C TYR A 182 -15.53 17.62 32.39
N LEU A 183 -16.54 17.66 31.52
CA LEU A 183 -16.91 16.56 30.64
C LEU A 183 -15.78 16.17 29.67
N ASN A 184 -14.94 17.10 29.28
CA ASN A 184 -13.81 16.85 28.37
C ASN A 184 -12.55 16.35 29.07
N LEU A 185 -12.39 16.61 30.38
CA LEU A 185 -11.18 16.32 31.14
C LEU A 185 -11.32 15.18 32.14
N VAL A 186 -12.56 14.81 32.52
CA VAL A 186 -12.78 13.78 33.53
C VAL A 186 -12.39 12.38 33.05
N PRO A 187 -11.65 11.58 33.86
CA PRO A 187 -11.41 10.18 33.58
C PRO A 187 -12.67 9.35 33.85
N PHE A 188 -13.06 8.49 32.91
CA PHE A 188 -14.26 7.65 33.03
C PHE A 188 -13.94 6.19 33.34
N ARG A 189 -13.00 5.57 32.64
CA ARG A 189 -12.64 4.17 32.87
C ARG A 189 -11.30 3.83 32.23
N SER A 190 -10.40 3.18 32.96
CA SER A 190 -9.05 2.85 32.47
C SER A 190 -8.37 4.09 31.86
N GLU A 191 -7.97 4.00 30.60
CA GLU A 191 -7.34 5.10 29.85
C GLU A 191 -8.34 6.12 29.28
N LEU A 192 -9.66 5.93 29.41
CA LEU A 192 -10.67 6.79 28.80
C LEU A 192 -10.78 8.13 29.53
N VAL A 193 -10.51 9.22 28.84
CA VAL A 193 -10.61 10.60 29.32
C VAL A 193 -11.53 11.40 28.40
N GLY A 194 -12.51 12.05 29.00
CA GLY A 194 -13.47 12.90 28.27
C GLY A 194 -14.60 12.12 27.61
N ILE A 195 -15.68 12.87 27.36
CA ILE A 195 -16.97 12.30 26.92
C ILE A 195 -16.93 11.76 25.49
N ASP A 196 -16.15 12.34 24.58
CA ASP A 196 -16.05 11.83 23.21
C ASP A 196 -15.44 10.41 23.18
N ALA A 197 -14.36 10.21 23.95
CA ALA A 197 -13.73 8.91 24.07
C ALA A 197 -14.65 7.87 24.71
N LEU A 198 -15.37 8.26 25.78
CA LEU A 198 -16.32 7.37 26.44
C LEU A 198 -17.47 6.97 25.53
N ALA A 199 -18.16 7.94 24.92
CA ALA A 199 -19.35 7.72 24.08
C ALA A 199 -19.02 6.79 22.90
N ARG A 200 -17.91 7.03 22.23
CA ARG A 200 -17.46 6.19 21.09
C ARG A 200 -17.04 4.80 21.54
N THR A 201 -16.29 4.70 22.63
CA THR A 201 -15.73 3.41 23.08
C THR A 201 -16.79 2.50 23.66
N LEU A 202 -17.65 3.00 24.57
CA LEU A 202 -18.62 2.16 25.26
C LEU A 202 -19.94 2.00 24.49
N PHE A 203 -20.36 3.04 23.76
CA PHE A 203 -21.68 3.08 23.13
C PHE A 203 -21.65 3.11 21.61
N GLY A 204 -20.49 3.39 20.98
CA GLY A 204 -20.35 3.49 19.51
C GLY A 204 -21.08 4.70 18.94
N LYS A 205 -21.30 5.76 19.73
CA LYS A 205 -22.07 6.96 19.38
C LYS A 205 -21.27 8.24 19.60
N ALA A 206 -21.68 9.33 18.97
CA ALA A 206 -21.21 10.66 19.35
C ALA A 206 -21.86 11.13 20.66
N ALA A 207 -21.23 12.07 21.37
CA ALA A 207 -21.66 12.52 22.68
C ALA A 207 -23.09 13.10 22.73
N HIS A 208 -23.56 13.68 21.61
CA HIS A 208 -24.93 14.22 21.50
C HIS A 208 -26.02 13.15 21.40
N GLY A 209 -25.66 11.94 20.95
CA GLY A 209 -26.58 10.82 20.70
C GLY A 209 -26.79 9.88 21.88
N LEU A 210 -26.28 10.20 23.08
CA LEU A 210 -26.46 9.37 24.26
C LEU A 210 -27.89 9.47 24.81
N ASP A 211 -28.52 8.33 25.04
CA ASP A 211 -29.84 8.20 25.66
C ASP A 211 -29.76 8.23 27.21
N ASP A 212 -30.92 8.20 27.89
CA ASP A 212 -31.00 8.26 29.37
C ASP A 212 -30.26 7.10 30.04
N ARG A 213 -30.26 5.89 29.46
CA ARG A 213 -29.57 4.71 30.01
C ARG A 213 -28.07 4.84 29.88
N GLU A 214 -27.60 5.25 28.72
CA GLU A 214 -26.19 5.49 28.43
C GLU A 214 -25.66 6.65 29.28
N ALA A 215 -26.44 7.70 29.43
CA ALA A 215 -26.15 8.85 30.28
C ALA A 215 -26.02 8.46 31.77
N ALA A 216 -26.93 7.64 32.27
CA ALA A 216 -26.87 7.14 33.64
C ALA A 216 -25.65 6.25 33.88
N VAL A 217 -25.26 5.40 32.91
CA VAL A 217 -24.04 4.59 33.00
C VAL A 217 -22.80 5.47 32.98
N ALA A 218 -22.74 6.46 32.11
CA ALA A 218 -21.63 7.42 32.04
C ALA A 218 -21.46 8.19 33.37
N ALA A 219 -22.54 8.72 33.94
CA ALA A 219 -22.51 9.40 35.22
C ALA A 219 -22.07 8.47 36.38
N ALA A 220 -22.50 7.20 36.36
CA ALA A 220 -22.08 6.22 37.36
C ALA A 220 -20.58 5.90 37.30
N LEU A 221 -19.98 5.94 36.10
CA LEU A 221 -18.54 5.71 35.88
C LEU A 221 -17.67 6.86 36.40
N VAL A 222 -18.12 8.11 36.30
CA VAL A 222 -17.39 9.26 36.86
C VAL A 222 -17.08 9.07 38.35
N ARG A 223 -18.03 8.56 39.08
CA ARG A 223 -17.91 8.34 40.55
C ARG A 223 -16.96 7.20 40.93
N ALA A 224 -16.83 6.18 40.06
CA ALA A 224 -15.93 5.06 40.30
C ALA A 224 -15.52 4.42 38.95
N PRO A 225 -14.50 5.00 38.30
CA PRO A 225 -14.12 4.63 36.93
C PRO A 225 -13.86 3.14 36.71
N ASN A 226 -13.23 2.47 37.69
CA ASN A 226 -12.83 1.07 37.57
C ASN A 226 -13.70 0.10 38.42
N ALA A 227 -14.93 0.50 38.78
CA ALA A 227 -15.86 -0.34 39.49
C ALA A 227 -16.29 -1.57 38.66
N ARG A 228 -16.64 -2.66 39.33
CA ARG A 228 -17.21 -3.89 38.70
C ARG A 228 -18.51 -3.52 37.98
N PRO A 229 -18.83 -4.16 36.83
CA PRO A 229 -20.03 -3.86 36.06
C PRO A 229 -21.33 -3.83 36.88
N ALA A 230 -21.57 -4.79 37.74
CA ALA A 230 -22.75 -4.86 38.60
C ALA A 230 -22.88 -3.62 39.52
N LEU A 231 -21.78 -3.09 40.06
CA LEU A 231 -21.82 -1.90 40.91
C LEU A 231 -22.09 -0.64 40.09
N VAL A 232 -21.57 -0.58 38.86
CA VAL A 232 -21.87 0.51 37.90
C VAL A 232 -23.35 0.48 37.52
N ALA A 233 -23.89 -0.70 37.21
CA ALA A 233 -25.31 -0.89 36.85
C ALA A 233 -26.24 -0.51 38.03
N GLN A 234 -25.91 -0.91 39.25
CA GLN A 234 -26.67 -0.52 40.43
C GLN A 234 -26.72 1.01 40.62
N ARG A 235 -25.59 1.69 40.44
CA ARG A 235 -25.50 3.17 40.52
C ARG A 235 -26.24 3.85 39.38
N ALA A 236 -26.04 3.34 38.17
CA ALA A 236 -26.74 3.86 36.97
C ALA A 236 -28.27 3.72 37.15
N CYS A 237 -28.75 2.62 37.68
CA CYS A 237 -30.18 2.46 38.00
C CYS A 237 -30.68 3.53 38.98
N GLY A 238 -29.88 3.87 40.01
CA GLY A 238 -30.21 4.95 40.96
C GLY A 238 -30.31 6.31 40.23
N VAL A 239 -29.34 6.64 39.36
CA VAL A 239 -29.34 7.85 38.57
C VAL A 239 -30.53 7.90 37.61
N LEU A 240 -30.80 6.84 36.87
CA LEU A 240 -31.92 6.76 35.94
C LEU A 240 -33.30 6.93 36.63
N ARG A 241 -33.47 6.36 37.80
CA ARG A 241 -34.68 6.56 38.63
C ARG A 241 -34.88 8.04 39.01
N GLU A 242 -33.81 8.74 39.34
CA GLU A 242 -33.86 10.16 39.66
C GLU A 242 -34.18 11.01 38.43
N MET A 243 -33.57 10.72 37.28
CA MET A 243 -33.89 11.35 36.00
C MET A 243 -35.39 11.21 35.66
N GLN A 244 -35.93 10.01 35.77
CA GLN A 244 -37.35 9.73 35.48
C GLN A 244 -38.31 10.34 36.47
N ARG A 245 -37.95 10.45 37.75
CA ARG A 245 -38.75 11.23 38.73
C ARG A 245 -38.86 12.68 38.35
N ALA A 246 -37.79 13.29 37.81
CA ALA A 246 -37.77 14.68 37.40
C ALA A 246 -38.64 14.93 36.14
N THR A 247 -38.88 13.94 35.31
CA THR A 247 -39.64 14.02 34.05
C THR A 247 -41.05 13.38 34.11
N ALA A 248 -41.52 12.97 35.31
CA ALA A 248 -42.75 12.18 35.48
C ALA A 248 -42.79 10.89 34.60
N GLY A 249 -41.65 10.33 34.34
CA GLY A 249 -41.46 9.13 33.47
C GLY A 249 -41.81 7.83 34.16
N GLY A 250 -41.82 6.75 33.39
CA GLY A 250 -42.25 5.42 33.79
C GLY A 250 -41.33 4.66 34.75
N ARG A 251 -41.66 3.40 34.98
CA ARG A 251 -40.91 2.51 35.89
C ARG A 251 -39.56 2.06 35.26
N VAL A 252 -38.46 2.24 36.00
CA VAL A 252 -37.12 1.81 35.58
C VAL A 252 -36.94 0.31 35.70
N ASP A 253 -36.61 -0.36 34.61
CA ASP A 253 -36.17 -1.77 34.65
C ASP A 253 -34.67 -1.83 34.90
N CYS A 254 -34.28 -2.09 36.19
CA CYS A 254 -32.88 -2.19 36.57
C CYS A 254 -32.22 -3.51 36.10
N GLY A 255 -33.01 -4.56 35.83
CA GLY A 255 -32.47 -5.83 35.29
C GLY A 255 -32.00 -5.65 33.84
N ALA A 256 -32.83 -5.01 33.01
CA ALA A 256 -32.45 -4.68 31.65
C ALA A 256 -31.24 -3.70 31.59
N LEU A 257 -31.16 -2.76 32.53
CA LEU A 257 -30.02 -1.85 32.64
C LEU A 257 -28.74 -2.57 33.08
N ASP A 258 -28.81 -3.58 33.92
CA ASP A 258 -27.66 -4.39 34.33
C ASP A 258 -27.07 -5.17 33.15
N LEU A 259 -27.91 -5.85 32.38
CA LEU A 259 -27.50 -6.54 31.15
C LEU A 259 -26.86 -5.58 30.15
N PHE A 260 -27.48 -4.42 29.90
CA PHE A 260 -26.96 -3.37 29.03
C PHE A 260 -25.58 -2.87 29.50
N THR A 261 -25.46 -2.56 30.80
CA THR A 261 -24.22 -2.04 31.40
C THR A 261 -23.10 -3.05 31.28
N THR A 262 -23.38 -4.33 31.60
CA THR A 262 -22.42 -5.41 31.49
C THR A 262 -21.92 -5.57 30.06
N ALA A 263 -22.83 -5.59 29.08
CA ALA A 263 -22.48 -5.68 27.67
C ALA A 263 -21.67 -4.46 27.19
N ALA A 264 -22.03 -3.25 27.61
CA ALA A 264 -21.33 -2.04 27.22
C ALA A 264 -19.90 -1.98 27.78
N LEU A 265 -19.73 -2.42 29.05
CA LEU A 265 -18.42 -2.42 29.71
C LEU A 265 -17.50 -3.57 29.25
N GLN A 266 -18.03 -4.60 28.58
CA GLN A 266 -17.25 -5.68 27.95
C GLN A 266 -16.80 -5.34 26.53
N ARG A 267 -17.33 -4.28 25.91
CA ARG A 267 -16.90 -3.86 24.57
C ARG A 267 -15.40 -3.63 24.56
N ARG A 268 -14.77 -4.18 23.50
CA ARG A 268 -13.34 -3.97 23.27
C ARG A 268 -13.06 -2.47 23.12
N ALA A 269 -11.89 -2.10 23.60
CA ALA A 269 -11.39 -0.77 23.36
C ALA A 269 -11.45 -0.45 21.85
N PHE A 270 -11.82 0.77 21.58
CA PHE A 270 -11.77 1.47 20.28
C PHE A 270 -10.50 1.13 19.49
N ASP A 271 -10.58 0.84 18.25
CA ASP A 271 -9.42 0.56 17.43
C ASP A 271 -8.44 1.74 17.42
N ALA A 272 -7.13 1.44 17.43
CA ALA A 272 -6.09 2.46 17.36
C ALA A 272 -6.14 3.26 16.04
N SER A 273 -6.88 2.73 15.06
CA SER A 273 -7.03 3.27 13.72
C SER A 273 -8.47 3.03 13.24
N GLU A 274 -9.25 4.09 13.04
CA GLU A 274 -10.65 4.04 12.61
C GLU A 274 -10.85 4.87 11.34
N GLY A 275 -11.36 4.26 10.27
CA GLY A 275 -11.66 4.93 9.01
C GLY A 275 -11.26 4.15 7.77
N VAL A 276 -11.16 4.86 6.62
CA VAL A 276 -10.98 4.26 5.29
C VAL A 276 -9.59 4.49 4.67
N ALA A 277 -8.66 5.12 5.39
CA ALA A 277 -7.33 5.45 4.88
C ALA A 277 -6.19 5.22 5.91
N PRO A 278 -6.11 4.04 6.58
CA PRO A 278 -5.18 3.83 7.69
C PRO A 278 -3.71 3.91 7.26
N HIS A 279 -3.34 3.32 6.13
CA HIS A 279 -1.96 3.32 5.63
C HIS A 279 -1.50 4.71 5.23
N PHE A 280 -2.32 5.43 4.45
CA PHE A 280 -2.04 6.81 4.07
C PHE A 280 -1.87 7.71 5.29
N ALA A 281 -2.76 7.61 6.26
CA ALA A 281 -2.72 8.44 7.46
C ALA A 281 -1.45 8.19 8.29
N ARG A 282 -1.05 6.92 8.48
CA ARG A 282 0.21 6.58 9.17
C ARG A 282 1.43 7.12 8.42
N GLN A 283 1.43 7.03 7.11
CA GLN A 283 2.52 7.53 6.27
C GLN A 283 2.58 9.05 6.33
N LEU A 284 1.43 9.73 6.25
CA LEU A 284 1.29 11.17 6.37
C LEU A 284 1.86 11.69 7.70
N LEU A 285 1.46 11.10 8.81
CA LEU A 285 1.90 11.53 10.14
C LEU A 285 3.38 11.26 10.36
N ARG A 286 3.90 10.10 9.97
CA ARG A 286 5.32 9.76 10.08
C ARG A 286 6.22 10.73 9.33
N GLN A 287 5.79 11.17 8.15
CA GLN A 287 6.65 12.00 7.28
C GLN A 287 6.58 13.48 7.61
N ARG A 288 5.39 13.97 7.96
CA ARG A 288 5.18 15.41 8.21
C ARG A 288 5.65 15.84 9.58
N PHE A 289 5.52 14.98 10.58
CA PHE A 289 5.70 15.40 11.97
C PHE A 289 6.91 14.78 12.68
N GLN A 290 7.75 13.97 12.07
CA GLN A 290 9.04 13.42 12.50
C GLN A 290 9.53 13.85 13.91
N GLY A 291 8.74 13.55 14.96
CA GLY A 291 9.06 13.94 16.34
C GLY A 291 8.51 15.30 16.79
N ALA A 292 7.85 16.06 15.90
CA ALA A 292 7.10 17.27 16.28
C ALA A 292 5.70 16.91 16.79
N ALA A 293 5.09 17.82 17.55
CA ALA A 293 3.71 17.66 18.01
C ALA A 293 2.75 17.51 16.82
N VAL A 294 1.93 16.46 16.84
CA VAL A 294 0.96 16.19 15.79
C VAL A 294 -0.33 16.96 16.11
N PRO A 295 -0.86 17.80 15.20
CA PRO A 295 -2.09 18.54 15.46
C PRO A 295 -3.29 17.60 15.49
N ALA A 296 -4.36 18.01 16.18
CA ALA A 296 -5.61 17.24 16.30
C ALA A 296 -6.28 16.95 14.96
N ARG A 297 -6.05 17.79 13.94
CA ARG A 297 -6.61 17.66 12.59
C ARG A 297 -5.54 17.94 11.55
N VAL A 298 -5.46 17.07 10.54
CA VAL A 298 -4.53 17.20 9.40
C VAL A 298 -5.31 17.08 8.11
N GLN A 299 -5.33 18.11 7.29
CA GLN A 299 -5.97 18.06 5.98
C GLN A 299 -5.07 17.38 4.96
N SER A 300 -5.66 16.52 4.13
CA SER A 300 -4.97 15.77 3.08
C SER A 300 -5.49 16.13 1.69
N THR A 301 -4.85 15.56 0.67
CA THR A 301 -5.27 15.68 -0.74
C THR A 301 -6.28 14.62 -1.16
N LEU A 302 -6.55 13.61 -0.33
CA LEU A 302 -7.50 12.55 -0.64
C LEU A 302 -8.90 13.10 -0.86
N ARG A 303 -9.62 12.51 -1.82
CA ARG A 303 -11.03 12.79 -2.09
C ARG A 303 -11.88 11.72 -1.42
N ALA A 304 -12.73 12.12 -0.45
CA ALA A 304 -13.49 11.17 0.37
C ALA A 304 -14.38 10.21 -0.45
N PRO A 305 -15.17 10.66 -1.45
CA PRO A 305 -15.98 9.76 -2.26
C PRO A 305 -15.14 8.77 -3.06
N LEU A 306 -14.01 9.21 -3.62
CA LEU A 306 -13.10 8.35 -4.39
C LEU A 306 -12.40 7.32 -3.51
N GLN A 307 -11.93 7.72 -2.33
CA GLN A 307 -11.29 6.82 -1.37
C GLN A 307 -12.24 5.70 -0.95
N ARG A 308 -13.49 6.03 -0.58
CA ARG A 308 -14.49 5.01 -0.23
C ARG A 308 -14.81 4.10 -1.40
N PHE A 309 -15.00 4.66 -2.59
CA PHE A 309 -15.27 3.88 -3.79
C PHE A 309 -14.14 2.91 -4.10
N ALA A 310 -12.88 3.35 -4.02
CA ALA A 310 -11.71 2.50 -4.26
C ALA A 310 -11.62 1.35 -3.23
N VAL A 311 -11.83 1.62 -1.94
CA VAL A 311 -11.86 0.59 -0.89
C VAL A 311 -12.98 -0.42 -1.16
N GLN A 312 -14.18 0.06 -1.43
CA GLN A 312 -15.35 -0.80 -1.69
C GLN A 312 -15.14 -1.67 -2.93
N THR A 313 -14.69 -1.09 -4.03
CA THR A 313 -14.45 -1.80 -5.30
C THR A 313 -13.39 -2.88 -5.13
N LEU A 314 -12.25 -2.55 -4.50
CA LEU A 314 -11.20 -3.54 -4.23
C LEU A 314 -11.72 -4.69 -3.37
N THR A 315 -12.39 -4.38 -2.25
CA THR A 315 -12.90 -5.39 -1.32
C THR A 315 -13.97 -6.28 -1.98
N GLN A 316 -14.86 -5.70 -2.78
CA GLN A 316 -15.87 -6.45 -3.51
C GLN A 316 -15.23 -7.40 -4.51
N HIS A 317 -14.29 -6.92 -5.33
CA HIS A 317 -13.64 -7.73 -6.35
C HIS A 317 -12.83 -8.88 -5.75
N LEU A 318 -12.12 -8.65 -4.63
CA LEU A 318 -11.40 -9.72 -3.94
C LEU A 318 -12.34 -10.80 -3.36
N ARG A 319 -13.55 -10.41 -2.92
CA ARG A 319 -14.58 -11.39 -2.51
C ARG A 319 -15.09 -12.23 -3.69
N GLU A 320 -15.20 -11.66 -4.89
CA GLU A 320 -15.56 -12.39 -6.12
C GLU A 320 -14.48 -13.39 -6.54
N LEU A 321 -13.21 -13.09 -6.23
CA LEU A 321 -12.07 -13.98 -6.45
C LEU A 321 -11.87 -15.01 -5.32
N ARG A 322 -12.80 -15.12 -4.37
CA ARG A 322 -12.70 -16.05 -3.25
C ARG A 322 -12.49 -17.48 -3.73
N GLY A 323 -11.52 -18.20 -3.15
CA GLY A 323 -11.16 -19.57 -3.57
C GLY A 323 -10.01 -19.63 -4.59
N ARG A 324 -9.52 -18.48 -5.08
CA ARG A 324 -8.37 -18.40 -5.99
C ARG A 324 -7.06 -18.05 -5.29
N ASN A 325 -6.97 -18.26 -3.98
CA ASN A 325 -5.81 -17.92 -3.15
C ASN A 325 -5.35 -16.46 -3.35
N VAL A 326 -6.28 -15.53 -3.21
CA VAL A 326 -6.00 -14.09 -3.28
C VAL A 326 -6.80 -13.36 -2.21
N GLU A 327 -6.13 -12.55 -1.41
CA GLU A 327 -6.76 -11.89 -0.26
C GLU A 327 -6.44 -10.39 -0.14
N ASP A 328 -5.47 -9.89 -0.90
CA ASP A 328 -5.03 -8.51 -0.74
C ASP A 328 -4.89 -7.75 -2.05
N GLY A 329 -4.80 -6.44 -1.94
CA GLY A 329 -4.61 -5.54 -3.05
C GLY A 329 -4.38 -4.10 -2.61
N ALA A 330 -3.92 -3.29 -3.55
CA ALA A 330 -3.67 -1.88 -3.34
C ALA A 330 -4.16 -1.04 -4.52
N VAL A 331 -4.62 0.18 -4.23
CA VAL A 331 -5.07 1.14 -5.25
C VAL A 331 -4.44 2.50 -4.96
N LEU A 332 -3.86 3.10 -5.98
CA LEU A 332 -3.31 4.45 -5.93
C LEU A 332 -3.86 5.29 -7.09
N VAL A 333 -4.35 6.48 -6.79
CA VAL A 333 -4.83 7.44 -7.78
C VAL A 333 -4.05 8.75 -7.63
N LEU A 334 -3.43 9.18 -8.72
CA LEU A 334 -2.67 10.43 -8.82
C LEU A 334 -3.33 11.40 -9.80
N ASP A 335 -3.33 12.69 -9.46
CA ASP A 335 -3.61 13.77 -10.40
C ASP A 335 -2.39 14.02 -11.29
N ASN A 336 -2.57 14.01 -12.59
CA ASN A 336 -1.44 14.13 -13.53
C ASN A 336 -0.75 15.48 -13.43
N ALA A 337 -1.53 16.55 -13.35
CA ALA A 337 -1.00 17.92 -13.39
C ALA A 337 -0.28 18.31 -12.10
N THR A 338 -0.81 17.92 -10.95
CA THR A 338 -0.31 18.32 -9.64
C THR A 338 0.54 17.28 -8.93
N GLY A 339 0.35 15.99 -9.28
CA GLY A 339 0.92 14.87 -8.54
C GLY A 339 0.26 14.61 -7.19
N ALA A 340 -0.88 15.23 -6.93
CA ALA A 340 -1.62 15.01 -5.70
C ALA A 340 -2.13 13.57 -5.61
N VAL A 341 -2.01 12.98 -4.45
CA VAL A 341 -2.61 11.68 -4.15
C VAL A 341 -4.10 11.89 -3.88
N LEU A 342 -4.96 11.32 -4.72
CA LEU A 342 -6.41 11.47 -4.64
C LEU A 342 -7.09 10.30 -3.94
N ALA A 343 -6.50 9.09 -4.02
CA ALA A 343 -6.89 7.92 -3.25
C ALA A 343 -5.67 7.04 -2.96
N TRP A 344 -5.66 6.39 -1.79
CA TRP A 344 -4.63 5.47 -1.34
C TRP A 344 -5.26 4.34 -0.54
N VAL A 345 -5.34 3.17 -1.13
CA VAL A 345 -5.79 1.94 -0.49
C VAL A 345 -4.58 1.02 -0.38
N GLY A 346 -4.09 0.79 0.83
CA GLY A 346 -2.87 0.01 1.05
C GLY A 346 -3.11 -1.48 1.28
N SER A 347 -4.33 -1.88 1.58
CA SER A 347 -4.70 -3.29 1.82
C SER A 347 -6.21 -3.48 1.69
N SER A 348 -6.63 -4.72 1.52
CA SER A 348 -8.04 -5.14 1.60
C SER A 348 -8.63 -5.10 3.02
N GLY A 349 -7.80 -4.79 4.02
CA GLY A 349 -8.19 -4.71 5.43
C GLY A 349 -8.48 -6.09 6.02
N THR A 350 -9.73 -6.35 6.40
CA THR A 350 -10.13 -7.59 7.08
C THR A 350 -10.10 -8.86 6.22
N LEU A 351 -9.91 -8.74 4.92
CA LEU A 351 -9.74 -9.92 4.03
C LEU A 351 -8.29 -10.41 4.03
N SER A 352 -7.33 -9.53 4.32
CA SER A 352 -5.89 -9.84 4.36
C SER A 352 -5.47 -10.32 5.75
N GLN A 353 -4.65 -11.37 5.81
CA GLN A 353 -3.98 -11.81 7.05
C GLN A 353 -2.89 -10.83 7.49
N ALA A 354 -2.42 -9.98 6.60
CA ALA A 354 -1.40 -8.96 6.85
C ALA A 354 -1.92 -7.54 6.54
N GLY A 355 -3.14 -7.20 6.96
CA GLY A 355 -3.83 -5.95 6.68
C GLY A 355 -3.08 -4.67 7.08
N GLU A 356 -2.02 -4.79 7.90
CA GLU A 356 -1.15 -3.68 8.29
C GLU A 356 -0.03 -3.38 7.26
N VAL A 357 0.24 -4.29 6.32
CA VAL A 357 1.21 -4.09 5.23
C VAL A 357 0.63 -3.11 4.22
N ASP A 358 1.37 -2.06 3.92
CA ASP A 358 0.97 -1.08 2.90
C ASP A 358 1.41 -1.55 1.50
N GLY A 359 0.51 -2.15 0.75
CA GLY A 359 0.73 -2.63 -0.61
C GLY A 359 1.09 -1.54 -1.63
N VAL A 360 0.83 -0.26 -1.31
CA VAL A 360 1.29 0.86 -2.15
C VAL A 360 2.79 1.08 -2.04
N LEU A 361 3.38 0.74 -0.89
CA LEU A 361 4.81 0.89 -0.61
C LEU A 361 5.58 -0.43 -0.64
N ALA A 362 4.92 -1.56 -0.56
CA ALA A 362 5.55 -2.87 -0.59
C ALA A 362 6.28 -3.09 -1.92
N LEU A 363 7.48 -3.68 -1.82
CA LEU A 363 8.27 -4.07 -2.99
C LEU A 363 7.67 -5.33 -3.62
N ARG A 364 7.30 -5.25 -4.90
CA ARG A 364 6.66 -6.33 -5.66
C ARG A 364 7.16 -6.33 -7.09
N GLN A 365 7.18 -7.51 -7.73
CA GLN A 365 7.62 -7.63 -9.12
C GLN A 365 6.56 -7.05 -10.09
N PRO A 366 6.90 -5.98 -10.85
CA PRO A 366 5.96 -5.28 -11.72
C PRO A 366 5.60 -6.07 -13.00
N GLY A 367 6.37 -7.11 -13.32
CA GLY A 367 6.14 -7.89 -14.52
C GLY A 367 6.15 -7.03 -15.79
N SER A 368 5.25 -7.32 -16.69
CA SER A 368 5.12 -6.64 -17.99
C SER A 368 4.79 -5.15 -17.93
N THR A 369 4.56 -4.56 -16.74
CA THR A 369 4.31 -3.11 -16.64
C THR A 369 5.56 -2.27 -16.92
N LEU A 370 6.77 -2.84 -16.98
CA LEU A 370 7.97 -2.11 -17.36
C LEU A 370 8.14 -1.95 -18.89
N LYS A 371 7.48 -2.78 -19.70
CA LYS A 371 7.61 -2.77 -21.17
C LYS A 371 7.36 -1.43 -21.83
N PRO A 372 6.38 -0.60 -21.41
CA PRO A 372 6.18 0.73 -22.02
C PRO A 372 7.41 1.62 -21.99
N PHE A 373 8.18 1.59 -20.90
CA PHE A 373 9.42 2.38 -20.76
C PHE A 373 10.54 1.87 -21.67
N LEU A 374 10.64 0.55 -21.83
CA LEU A 374 11.60 -0.08 -22.73
C LEU A 374 11.34 0.30 -24.21
N TYR A 375 10.09 0.17 -24.64
CA TYR A 375 9.72 0.53 -26.01
C TYR A 375 9.81 2.05 -26.24
N ALA A 376 9.47 2.87 -25.24
CA ALA A 376 9.68 4.32 -25.34
C ALA A 376 11.16 4.67 -25.57
N GLN A 377 12.07 3.99 -24.87
CA GLN A 377 13.51 4.18 -25.07
C GLN A 377 13.96 3.72 -26.45
N ALA A 378 13.55 2.53 -26.90
CA ALA A 378 13.91 2.01 -28.22
C ALA A 378 13.42 2.92 -29.36
N ILE A 379 12.22 3.51 -29.21
CA ILE A 379 11.65 4.47 -30.18
C ILE A 379 12.41 5.81 -30.13
N ALA A 380 12.70 6.33 -28.94
CA ALA A 380 13.46 7.57 -28.76
C ALA A 380 14.86 7.47 -29.38
N GLU A 381 15.54 6.33 -29.20
CA GLU A 381 16.86 6.03 -29.76
C GLU A 381 16.80 5.67 -31.26
N ARG A 382 15.62 5.72 -31.87
CA ARG A 382 15.39 5.35 -33.29
C ARG A 382 15.84 3.94 -33.66
N ARG A 383 15.86 3.02 -32.72
CA ARG A 383 16.14 1.61 -32.95
C ARG A 383 14.94 0.88 -33.53
N LEU A 384 13.74 1.32 -33.15
CA LEU A 384 12.45 0.76 -33.56
C LEU A 384 11.47 1.90 -33.84
N THR A 385 10.47 1.61 -34.65
CA THR A 385 9.25 2.40 -34.84
C THR A 385 8.05 1.59 -34.35
N ALA A 386 6.89 2.18 -34.20
CA ALA A 386 5.67 1.44 -33.84
C ALA A 386 5.30 0.35 -34.86
N ALA A 387 5.67 0.53 -36.13
CA ALA A 387 5.44 -0.44 -37.22
C ALA A 387 6.59 -1.44 -37.44
N SER A 388 7.76 -1.24 -36.84
CA SER A 388 8.89 -2.16 -36.98
C SER A 388 8.50 -3.59 -36.63
N LEU A 389 8.86 -4.54 -37.48
CA LEU A 389 8.62 -5.96 -37.25
C LEU A 389 9.65 -6.52 -36.26
N VAL A 390 9.19 -7.23 -35.23
CA VAL A 390 10.01 -7.92 -34.25
C VAL A 390 9.60 -9.39 -34.24
N ASP A 391 10.58 -10.27 -34.23
CA ASP A 391 10.38 -11.70 -34.29
C ASP A 391 9.94 -12.24 -32.90
N ASP A 392 8.76 -12.82 -32.85
CA ASP A 392 8.23 -13.59 -31.71
C ASP A 392 8.36 -15.09 -31.98
N SER A 393 9.59 -15.57 -32.05
CA SER A 393 9.97 -16.98 -32.18
C SER A 393 10.86 -17.40 -31.02
N PRO A 394 11.08 -18.72 -30.81
CA PRO A 394 12.00 -19.21 -29.79
C PRO A 394 13.35 -18.51 -29.86
N ALA A 395 13.77 -17.86 -28.77
CA ALA A 395 15.02 -17.14 -28.67
C ALA A 395 15.96 -17.81 -27.67
N HIS A 396 17.24 -17.95 -28.03
CA HIS A 396 18.31 -18.49 -27.21
C HIS A 396 19.36 -17.39 -27.06
N ILE A 397 19.37 -16.68 -25.92
CA ILE A 397 20.24 -15.53 -25.72
C ILE A 397 21.39 -15.95 -24.81
N ALA A 398 22.61 -15.90 -25.32
CA ALA A 398 23.82 -16.19 -24.55
C ALA A 398 24.02 -15.07 -23.49
N THR A 399 24.24 -15.48 -22.24
CA THR A 399 24.58 -14.58 -21.12
C THR A 399 25.81 -15.11 -20.41
N ALA A 400 26.44 -14.29 -19.58
CA ALA A 400 27.58 -14.71 -18.76
C ALA A 400 27.25 -15.90 -17.82
N GLY A 401 26.00 -16.03 -17.39
CA GLY A 401 25.50 -17.12 -16.54
C GLY A 401 24.96 -18.32 -17.29
N GLY A 402 24.92 -18.33 -18.64
CA GLY A 402 24.37 -19.38 -19.45
C GLY A 402 23.41 -18.92 -20.54
N LEU A 403 22.50 -19.78 -20.97
CA LEU A 403 21.54 -19.48 -22.05
C LEU A 403 20.20 -19.04 -21.46
N TYR A 404 19.79 -17.81 -21.76
CA TYR A 404 18.48 -17.28 -21.39
C TYR A 404 17.45 -17.56 -22.49
N ILE A 405 16.34 -18.25 -22.13
CA ILE A 405 15.30 -18.70 -23.08
C ILE A 405 13.96 -18.07 -22.68
N PRO A 406 13.61 -16.88 -23.18
CA PRO A 406 12.33 -16.26 -22.88
C PRO A 406 11.16 -17.00 -23.53
N GLN A 407 10.02 -17.03 -22.84
CA GLN A 407 8.77 -17.60 -23.32
C GLN A 407 7.62 -16.61 -23.18
N ASN A 408 6.63 -16.68 -24.07
CA ASN A 408 5.38 -15.94 -23.91
C ASN A 408 4.52 -16.58 -22.82
N TYR A 409 3.61 -15.79 -22.24
CA TYR A 409 2.72 -16.23 -21.16
C TYR A 409 1.87 -17.44 -21.56
N ASP A 410 1.31 -17.44 -22.80
CA ASP A 410 0.53 -18.52 -23.37
C ASP A 410 1.38 -19.64 -23.99
N ARG A 411 2.73 -19.50 -23.94
CA ARG A 411 3.72 -20.41 -24.54
C ARG A 411 3.59 -20.60 -26.05
N GLN A 412 2.84 -19.72 -26.71
CA GLN A 412 2.70 -19.70 -28.15
C GLN A 412 3.54 -18.56 -28.72
N PHE A 413 4.16 -18.80 -29.84
CA PHE A 413 4.89 -17.81 -30.60
C PHE A 413 4.03 -17.31 -31.76
N LYS A 414 4.05 -16.00 -31.98
CA LYS A 414 3.18 -15.33 -32.97
C LYS A 414 3.91 -15.03 -34.28
N GLY A 415 5.19 -15.37 -34.37
CA GLY A 415 6.04 -15.04 -35.51
C GLY A 415 6.37 -13.55 -35.58
N TRP A 416 6.49 -13.01 -36.76
CA TRP A 416 6.76 -11.60 -36.96
C TRP A 416 5.54 -10.74 -36.62
N VAL A 417 5.71 -9.81 -35.70
CA VAL A 417 4.66 -8.87 -35.25
C VAL A 417 5.21 -7.44 -35.22
N SER A 418 4.36 -6.46 -35.42
CA SER A 418 4.77 -5.06 -35.24
C SER A 418 5.03 -4.75 -33.76
N VAL A 419 5.84 -3.73 -33.50
CA VAL A 419 6.06 -3.20 -32.12
C VAL A 419 4.74 -2.81 -31.47
N ARG A 420 3.78 -2.22 -32.23
CA ARG A 420 2.42 -1.93 -31.74
C ARG A 420 1.77 -3.18 -31.17
N THR A 421 1.72 -4.24 -31.96
CA THR A 421 1.13 -5.51 -31.51
C THR A 421 1.92 -6.13 -30.37
N ALA A 422 3.26 -6.14 -30.44
CA ALA A 422 4.13 -6.70 -29.41
C ALA A 422 3.91 -6.05 -28.03
N LEU A 423 3.83 -4.72 -27.96
CA LEU A 423 3.63 -3.96 -26.73
C LEU A 423 2.18 -4.09 -26.24
N ALA A 424 1.19 -3.86 -27.11
CA ALA A 424 -0.23 -3.90 -26.75
C ALA A 424 -0.66 -5.30 -26.28
N ALA A 425 -0.24 -6.36 -26.99
CA ALA A 425 -0.49 -7.76 -26.62
C ALA A 425 0.45 -8.30 -25.55
N SER A 426 1.40 -7.47 -25.08
CA SER A 426 2.32 -7.81 -23.98
C SER A 426 3.23 -9.01 -24.24
N LEU A 427 3.66 -9.25 -25.49
CA LEU A 427 4.52 -10.38 -25.83
C LEU A 427 5.88 -10.27 -25.13
N ASN A 428 6.41 -11.41 -24.68
CA ASN A 428 7.64 -11.45 -23.89
C ASN A 428 8.90 -11.49 -24.77
N VAL A 429 8.93 -12.36 -25.76
CA VAL A 429 10.12 -12.54 -26.61
C VAL A 429 10.48 -11.26 -27.36
N PRO A 430 9.51 -10.53 -27.99
CA PRO A 430 9.78 -9.22 -28.61
C PRO A 430 10.34 -8.20 -27.62
N ALA A 431 9.86 -8.18 -26.38
CA ALA A 431 10.37 -7.25 -25.36
C ALA A 431 11.84 -7.58 -24.99
N VAL A 432 12.17 -8.87 -24.82
CA VAL A 432 13.55 -9.29 -24.55
C VAL A 432 14.47 -8.95 -25.74
N ARG A 433 14.04 -9.20 -26.97
CA ARG A 433 14.80 -8.79 -28.18
C ARG A 433 15.01 -7.28 -28.24
N THR A 434 14.00 -6.50 -27.82
CA THR A 434 14.12 -5.02 -27.71
C THR A 434 15.16 -4.64 -26.66
N LEU A 435 15.19 -5.34 -25.50
CA LEU A 435 16.20 -5.07 -24.47
C LEU A 435 17.63 -5.45 -24.92
N VAL A 436 17.78 -6.46 -25.75
CA VAL A 436 19.09 -6.76 -26.38
C VAL A 436 19.60 -5.58 -27.19
N MET A 437 18.71 -4.89 -27.93
CA MET A 437 19.07 -3.69 -28.70
C MET A 437 19.36 -2.48 -27.80
N VAL A 438 18.60 -2.29 -26.71
CA VAL A 438 18.72 -1.14 -25.81
C VAL A 438 19.85 -1.31 -24.78
N THR A 439 20.09 -2.52 -24.33
CA THR A 439 20.93 -3.00 -23.24
C THR A 439 20.32 -2.87 -21.85
N PRO A 440 20.59 -3.81 -20.94
CA PRO A 440 20.07 -3.78 -19.55
C PRO A 440 20.47 -2.52 -18.79
N ASP A 441 21.72 -2.07 -18.89
CA ASP A 441 22.22 -0.89 -18.19
C ASP A 441 21.60 0.43 -18.69
N ALA A 442 21.39 0.56 -20.00
CA ALA A 442 20.72 1.74 -20.52
C ALA A 442 19.28 1.80 -20.06
N PHE A 443 18.58 0.66 -20.04
CA PHE A 443 17.21 0.59 -19.55
C PHE A 443 17.13 0.81 -18.04
N HIS A 444 18.07 0.29 -17.25
CA HIS A 444 18.19 0.58 -15.82
C HIS A 444 18.30 2.09 -15.55
N ARG A 445 19.16 2.82 -16.26
CA ARG A 445 19.26 4.29 -16.16
C ARG A 445 17.95 4.99 -16.51
N GLN A 446 17.25 4.52 -17.54
CA GLN A 446 15.95 5.06 -17.95
C GLN A 446 14.90 4.87 -16.86
N LEU A 447 14.85 3.69 -16.19
CA LEU A 447 13.94 3.45 -15.08
C LEU A 447 14.23 4.38 -13.89
N ALA A 448 15.50 4.63 -13.58
CA ALA A 448 15.89 5.60 -12.55
C ALA A 448 15.43 7.04 -12.91
N ALA A 449 15.56 7.44 -14.18
CA ALA A 449 15.14 8.76 -14.65
C ALA A 449 13.64 9.01 -14.52
N VAL A 450 12.81 7.98 -14.68
CA VAL A 450 11.35 8.08 -14.47
C VAL A 450 10.92 7.91 -13.01
N GLY A 451 11.86 7.83 -12.06
CA GLY A 451 11.60 7.75 -10.63
C GLY A 451 11.42 6.33 -10.08
N MET A 452 11.93 5.33 -10.78
CA MET A 452 12.00 3.93 -10.32
C MET A 452 13.47 3.48 -10.15
N PRO A 453 14.20 3.98 -9.14
CA PRO A 453 15.55 3.52 -8.87
C PRO A 453 15.49 2.07 -8.36
N LEU A 454 16.22 1.19 -9.04
CA LEU A 454 16.37 -0.21 -8.65
C LEU A 454 17.54 -0.37 -7.69
N ARG A 455 17.50 -1.41 -6.85
CA ARG A 455 18.57 -1.68 -5.86
C ARG A 455 19.86 -2.18 -6.51
N GLU A 456 19.70 -3.04 -7.52
CA GLU A 456 20.80 -3.70 -8.19
C GLU A 456 21.00 -3.10 -9.59
N SER A 457 22.16 -3.38 -10.21
CA SER A 457 22.51 -2.86 -11.54
C SER A 457 21.70 -3.54 -12.66
N GLY A 458 21.74 -2.95 -13.86
CA GLY A 458 21.12 -3.54 -15.05
C GLY A 458 21.67 -4.92 -15.36
N ASP A 459 22.98 -5.12 -15.21
CA ASP A 459 23.64 -6.40 -15.47
C ASP A 459 23.24 -7.49 -14.47
N TYR A 460 22.94 -7.15 -13.21
CA TYR A 460 22.43 -8.10 -12.22
C TYR A 460 21.11 -8.72 -12.67
N PHE A 461 20.19 -7.93 -13.20
CA PHE A 461 18.90 -8.40 -13.71
C PHE A 461 19.04 -9.03 -15.11
N GLY A 462 20.03 -8.61 -15.88
CA GLY A 462 20.23 -9.06 -17.27
C GLY A 462 18.98 -8.83 -18.12
N TYR A 463 18.70 -9.77 -19.02
CA TYR A 463 17.57 -9.65 -19.94
C TYR A 463 16.20 -9.92 -19.31
N SER A 464 16.14 -10.46 -18.09
CA SER A 464 14.89 -10.60 -17.34
C SER A 464 14.30 -9.24 -16.93
N LEU A 465 15.12 -8.17 -16.96
CA LEU A 465 14.67 -6.80 -16.73
C LEU A 465 13.54 -6.35 -17.68
N ALA A 466 13.54 -6.86 -18.94
CA ALA A 466 12.45 -6.60 -19.89
C ALA A 466 11.09 -7.15 -19.43
N LEU A 467 11.11 -8.15 -18.58
CA LEU A 467 9.93 -8.85 -18.08
C LEU A 467 9.55 -8.44 -16.63
N GLY A 468 10.25 -7.47 -16.06
CA GLY A 468 9.94 -6.91 -14.75
C GLY A 468 10.38 -7.78 -13.58
N SER A 469 11.59 -8.36 -13.65
CA SER A 469 12.19 -9.12 -12.55
C SER A 469 12.54 -8.30 -11.30
N PRO A 470 12.90 -6.99 -11.37
CA PRO A 470 13.15 -6.21 -10.16
C PRO A 470 11.86 -5.88 -9.42
N GLU A 471 11.97 -5.68 -8.11
CA GLU A 471 10.84 -5.28 -7.28
C GLU A 471 10.73 -3.76 -7.20
N VAL A 472 9.51 -3.24 -7.34
CA VAL A 472 9.20 -1.82 -7.24
C VAL A 472 7.92 -1.59 -6.44
N PRO A 473 7.77 -0.44 -5.74
CA PRO A 473 6.49 -0.09 -5.10
C PRO A 473 5.47 0.37 -6.13
N LEU A 474 4.18 0.10 -5.87
CA LEU A 474 3.08 0.64 -6.68
C LEU A 474 3.15 2.17 -6.81
N LEU A 475 3.59 2.84 -5.75
CA LEU A 475 3.79 4.30 -5.73
C LEU A 475 4.73 4.77 -6.84
N HIS A 476 5.92 4.17 -6.94
CA HIS A 476 6.93 4.55 -7.93
C HIS A 476 6.47 4.18 -9.34
N LEU A 477 5.90 2.99 -9.50
CA LEU A 477 5.38 2.54 -10.78
C LEU A 477 4.25 3.46 -11.30
N THR A 478 3.27 3.80 -10.45
CA THR A 478 2.18 4.71 -10.81
C THR A 478 2.69 6.10 -11.17
N ASN A 479 3.67 6.63 -10.44
CA ASN A 479 4.28 7.94 -10.76
C ASN A 479 5.09 7.91 -12.06
N ALA A 480 5.75 6.79 -12.38
CA ALA A 480 6.42 6.62 -13.66
C ALA A 480 5.42 6.60 -14.84
N TYR A 481 4.26 5.98 -14.67
CA TYR A 481 3.17 6.06 -15.67
C TYR A 481 2.60 7.48 -15.78
N ARG A 482 2.56 8.23 -14.67
CA ARG A 482 2.22 9.65 -14.69
C ARG A 482 3.25 10.46 -15.50
N THR A 483 4.50 10.04 -15.55
CA THR A 483 5.52 10.64 -16.46
C THR A 483 5.13 10.43 -17.92
N LEU A 484 4.65 9.24 -18.32
CA LEU A 484 4.09 9.01 -19.67
C LEU A 484 2.86 9.89 -19.92
N ALA A 485 1.94 9.99 -18.95
CA ALA A 485 0.75 10.85 -19.05
C ALA A 485 1.09 12.33 -19.27
N ASN A 486 2.23 12.80 -18.75
CA ASN A 486 2.73 14.18 -18.88
C ASN A 486 3.75 14.35 -20.01
N GLY A 487 3.66 13.54 -21.08
CA GLY A 487 4.51 13.65 -22.24
C GLY A 487 6.00 13.44 -21.96
N GLY A 488 6.33 12.48 -21.10
CA GLY A 488 7.72 12.15 -20.75
C GLY A 488 8.35 13.04 -19.68
N ARG A 489 7.59 13.92 -19.04
CA ARG A 489 8.07 14.84 -18.00
C ARG A 489 7.78 14.30 -16.62
N ALA A 490 8.83 13.96 -15.87
CA ALA A 490 8.75 13.48 -14.49
C ALA A 490 8.57 14.64 -13.50
N SER A 491 7.82 14.42 -12.46
CA SER A 491 7.82 15.29 -11.29
C SER A 491 7.59 14.46 -10.02
N PRO A 492 8.06 14.92 -8.86
CA PRO A 492 7.74 14.28 -7.58
C PRO A 492 6.22 14.23 -7.39
N ILE A 493 5.77 13.27 -6.60
CA ILE A 493 4.42 13.29 -6.06
C ILE A 493 4.34 14.51 -5.16
N ALA A 494 3.28 15.32 -5.30
CA ALA A 494 3.15 16.58 -4.59
C ALA A 494 3.17 16.32 -3.07
N GLY A 495 4.09 17.01 -2.35
CA GLY A 495 4.31 16.85 -0.92
C GLY A 495 5.45 15.91 -0.52
N THR A 496 6.23 15.38 -1.47
CA THR A 496 7.49 14.74 -1.13
C THR A 496 8.48 15.78 -0.62
N LEU A 497 8.74 15.78 0.68
CA LEU A 497 9.87 16.50 1.25
C LEU A 497 11.14 15.70 0.96
N ALA A 498 12.04 16.27 0.16
CA ALA A 498 13.38 15.73 -0.03
C ALA A 498 14.19 15.94 1.25
N ASN A 499 14.22 14.96 2.14
CA ASN A 499 15.13 14.92 3.28
C ASN A 499 16.19 13.86 3.03
N GLY A 500 17.42 14.29 2.79
CA GLY A 500 18.61 13.44 2.84
C GLY A 500 18.62 12.25 1.87
N GLY A 501 18.19 12.43 0.60
CA GLY A 501 18.24 11.37 -0.42
C GLY A 501 17.10 10.33 -0.35
N ARG A 502 16.22 10.37 0.62
CA ARG A 502 15.00 9.58 0.68
C ARG A 502 13.81 10.42 0.23
N GLN A 503 13.22 10.07 -0.89
CA GLN A 503 11.98 10.68 -1.35
C GLN A 503 10.84 10.26 -0.42
N SER A 504 10.18 11.23 0.19
CA SER A 504 8.99 11.02 1.01
C SER A 504 7.74 11.16 0.15
N PRO A 505 6.81 10.19 0.16
CA PRO A 505 5.76 10.09 -0.87
C PRO A 505 4.44 10.79 -0.55
N VAL A 506 4.37 11.81 0.31
CA VAL A 506 3.07 12.37 0.69
C VAL A 506 2.87 13.83 0.31
N ALA A 507 1.74 14.08 -0.32
CA ALA A 507 1.31 15.30 -0.96
C ALA A 507 0.72 16.35 0.00
N PHE A 508 1.30 17.56 0.01
CA PHE A 508 0.67 18.77 0.54
C PHE A 508 0.52 19.81 -0.55
N ALA A 509 -0.63 20.47 -0.60
CA ALA A 509 -1.26 21.08 -1.75
C ALA A 509 -0.60 22.35 -2.34
N ASP A 510 0.49 22.90 -1.83
CA ASP A 510 0.83 24.29 -2.14
C ASP A 510 2.04 24.52 -3.07
N ALA A 511 2.79 23.49 -3.43
CA ALA A 511 3.90 23.64 -4.34
C ALA A 511 3.53 23.22 -5.77
N LYS A 512 3.62 24.14 -6.73
CA LYS A 512 3.52 23.78 -8.15
C LYS A 512 4.58 22.73 -8.47
N PRO A 513 4.21 21.59 -9.09
CA PRO A 513 5.18 20.55 -9.41
C PRO A 513 6.23 21.05 -10.39
N ARG A 514 7.51 20.78 -10.11
CA ARG A 514 8.58 21.01 -11.07
C ARG A 514 8.70 19.80 -11.97
N PHE A 515 8.42 19.97 -13.24
CA PHE A 515 8.56 18.92 -14.24
C PHE A 515 9.96 18.96 -14.86
N THR A 516 10.61 17.78 -14.90
CA THR A 516 11.92 17.57 -15.56
C THR A 516 11.76 16.58 -16.71
N PRO A 517 12.39 16.78 -17.87
CA PRO A 517 12.38 15.78 -18.95
C PRO A 517 13.01 14.46 -18.46
N ALA A 518 12.31 13.35 -18.63
CA ALA A 518 12.78 12.00 -18.28
C ALA A 518 12.66 11.01 -19.43
N LEU A 519 11.69 11.23 -20.36
CA LEU A 519 11.51 10.48 -21.60
C LEU A 519 11.37 11.45 -22.76
N ASP A 520 11.67 10.97 -23.96
CA ASP A 520 11.34 11.71 -25.19
C ASP A 520 9.81 11.82 -25.33
N GLU A 521 9.30 13.03 -25.50
CA GLU A 521 7.85 13.29 -25.53
C GLU A 521 7.14 12.62 -26.71
N ARG A 522 7.84 12.47 -27.83
CA ARG A 522 7.33 11.81 -29.06
C ARG A 522 7.20 10.30 -28.82
N ALA A 523 8.20 9.71 -28.18
CA ALA A 523 8.17 8.29 -27.82
C ALA A 523 7.10 8.01 -26.74
N ALA A 524 6.95 8.87 -25.73
CA ALA A 524 5.90 8.79 -24.72
C ALA A 524 4.49 8.85 -25.36
N PHE A 525 4.30 9.76 -26.33
CA PHE A 525 3.04 9.85 -27.10
C PHE A 525 2.77 8.57 -27.89
N ILE A 526 3.74 8.05 -28.67
CA ILE A 526 3.58 6.83 -29.46
C ILE A 526 3.23 5.64 -28.56
N VAL A 527 3.90 5.50 -27.42
CA VAL A 527 3.60 4.43 -26.45
C VAL A 527 2.18 4.58 -25.87
N GLY A 528 1.76 5.81 -25.57
CA GLY A 528 0.40 6.10 -25.14
C GLY A 528 -0.65 5.74 -26.19
N ASP A 529 -0.39 6.06 -27.44
CA ASP A 529 -1.23 5.73 -28.60
C ASP A 529 -1.35 4.18 -28.76
N ILE A 530 -0.22 3.46 -28.68
CA ILE A 530 -0.22 1.98 -28.71
C ILE A 530 -1.04 1.39 -27.56
N LEU A 531 -0.87 1.89 -26.33
CA LEU A 531 -1.54 1.36 -25.13
C LEU A 531 -3.02 1.77 -25.03
N SER A 532 -3.47 2.73 -25.81
CA SER A 532 -4.89 3.08 -25.93
C SER A 532 -5.61 2.26 -27.01
N ASP A 533 -4.88 1.56 -27.89
CA ASP A 533 -5.42 0.81 -29.01
C ASP A 533 -5.99 -0.55 -28.57
N GLY A 534 -7.34 -0.64 -28.51
CA GLY A 534 -8.05 -1.87 -28.17
C GLY A 534 -7.84 -3.00 -29.19
N ASN A 535 -7.72 -2.67 -30.49
CA ASN A 535 -7.52 -3.66 -31.55
C ASN A 535 -6.14 -4.29 -31.47
N ALA A 536 -5.10 -3.48 -31.21
CA ALA A 536 -3.74 -4.03 -31.03
C ALA A 536 -3.64 -4.97 -29.82
N ARG A 537 -4.47 -4.78 -28.78
CA ARG A 537 -4.56 -5.66 -27.61
C ARG A 537 -5.34 -6.97 -27.85
N ALA A 538 -6.22 -6.98 -28.85
CA ALA A 538 -7.21 -8.06 -29.01
C ALA A 538 -6.59 -9.47 -29.12
N ARG A 539 -5.36 -9.59 -29.64
CA ARG A 539 -4.67 -10.90 -29.80
C ARG A 539 -4.43 -11.64 -28.47
N THR A 540 -4.27 -10.91 -27.36
CA THR A 540 -4.04 -11.50 -26.03
C THR A 540 -5.23 -11.32 -25.10
N PHE A 541 -5.95 -10.20 -25.20
CA PHE A 541 -6.98 -9.81 -24.24
C PHE A 541 -8.40 -9.92 -24.78
N GLY A 542 -8.57 -10.33 -26.05
CA GLY A 542 -9.86 -10.38 -26.71
C GLY A 542 -10.40 -8.98 -27.12
N THR A 543 -11.46 -8.96 -27.91
CA THR A 543 -12.12 -7.73 -28.36
C THR A 543 -13.03 -7.13 -27.29
N ASP A 544 -13.63 -7.97 -26.44
CA ASP A 544 -14.46 -7.57 -25.28
C ASP A 544 -13.62 -7.59 -23.98
N SER A 545 -12.70 -6.65 -23.89
CA SER A 545 -11.79 -6.58 -22.75
C SER A 545 -12.25 -5.54 -21.74
N VAL A 546 -12.18 -5.88 -20.45
CA VAL A 546 -12.39 -4.95 -19.32
C VAL A 546 -11.49 -3.71 -19.39
N LEU A 547 -10.39 -3.79 -20.14
CA LEU A 547 -9.48 -2.66 -20.38
C LEU A 547 -10.01 -1.64 -21.42
N ALA A 548 -11.10 -1.95 -22.11
CA ALA A 548 -11.74 -1.02 -23.05
C ALA A 548 -12.63 -0.04 -22.27
N THR A 549 -12.26 1.25 -22.28
CA THR A 549 -13.03 2.32 -21.66
C THR A 549 -13.85 3.09 -22.68
N ARG A 550 -14.93 3.75 -22.25
CA ARG A 550 -15.78 4.61 -23.12
C ARG A 550 -15.16 5.99 -23.38
N PHE A 551 -13.98 6.24 -22.87
CA PHE A 551 -13.21 7.48 -23.02
C PHE A 551 -11.75 7.11 -23.25
N TRP A 552 -10.94 8.06 -23.70
CA TRP A 552 -9.53 7.77 -23.96
C TRP A 552 -8.79 7.42 -22.69
N SER A 553 -8.11 6.29 -22.72
CA SER A 553 -7.18 5.86 -21.67
C SER A 553 -6.12 4.93 -22.27
N ALA A 554 -4.92 4.97 -21.68
CA ALA A 554 -3.84 4.06 -22.01
C ALA A 554 -3.53 3.19 -20.78
N VAL A 555 -3.44 1.87 -20.94
CA VAL A 555 -3.29 0.94 -19.82
C VAL A 555 -2.38 -0.23 -20.17
N LYS A 556 -1.63 -0.67 -19.17
CA LYS A 556 -0.78 -1.87 -19.25
C LYS A 556 -1.03 -2.77 -18.03
N THR A 557 -1.24 -4.05 -18.31
CA THR A 557 -1.29 -5.10 -17.29
C THR A 557 0.08 -5.70 -17.05
N GLY A 558 0.30 -6.21 -15.85
CA GLY A 558 1.46 -7.00 -15.48
C GLY A 558 1.03 -8.24 -14.70
N THR A 559 1.75 -9.32 -14.87
CA THR A 559 1.64 -10.52 -14.06
C THR A 559 3.06 -10.94 -13.76
N SER A 560 3.40 -11.08 -12.49
CA SER A 560 4.71 -11.60 -12.11
C SER A 560 4.75 -13.12 -12.25
N LYS A 561 5.93 -13.68 -12.06
CA LYS A 561 6.12 -15.13 -12.11
C LYS A 561 5.19 -15.83 -11.11
N ASP A 562 4.66 -16.98 -11.52
CA ASP A 562 3.74 -17.82 -10.75
C ASP A 562 2.45 -17.09 -10.30
N MET A 563 2.06 -16.01 -10.98
CA MET A 563 0.85 -15.22 -10.66
C MET A 563 0.85 -14.65 -9.23
N ARG A 564 2.02 -14.32 -8.66
CA ARG A 564 2.12 -13.77 -7.30
C ARG A 564 1.65 -12.32 -7.21
N ASP A 565 1.96 -11.55 -8.26
CA ASP A 565 1.61 -10.14 -8.34
C ASP A 565 0.86 -9.87 -9.64
N ASN A 566 -0.28 -9.24 -9.53
CA ASN A 566 -1.09 -8.80 -10.65
C ASN A 566 -1.24 -7.29 -10.65
N TRP A 567 -1.05 -6.69 -11.82
CA TRP A 567 -1.04 -5.25 -11.97
C TRP A 567 -1.95 -4.78 -13.09
N ALA A 568 -2.55 -3.62 -12.90
CA ALA A 568 -3.10 -2.79 -13.95
C ALA A 568 -2.72 -1.34 -13.65
N VAL A 569 -1.92 -0.74 -14.53
CA VAL A 569 -1.51 0.65 -14.39
C VAL A 569 -1.80 1.38 -15.69
N GLY A 570 -2.50 2.50 -15.59
CA GLY A 570 -2.90 3.26 -16.76
C GLY A 570 -3.28 4.68 -16.42
N TRP A 571 -3.43 5.49 -17.47
CA TRP A 571 -3.71 6.90 -17.31
C TRP A 571 -4.75 7.39 -18.31
N SER A 572 -5.33 8.50 -17.98
CA SER A 572 -6.20 9.33 -18.82
C SER A 572 -5.59 10.71 -18.95
N GLU A 573 -6.29 11.65 -19.56
CA GLU A 573 -5.87 13.06 -19.63
C GLU A 573 -5.53 13.64 -18.24
N ARG A 574 -6.31 13.32 -17.20
CA ARG A 574 -6.24 13.96 -15.88
C ARG A 574 -5.68 13.08 -14.76
N TYR A 575 -5.80 11.78 -14.86
CA TYR A 575 -5.53 10.87 -13.77
C TYR A 575 -4.64 9.70 -14.19
N THR A 576 -3.78 9.28 -13.26
CA THR A 576 -3.05 8.01 -13.35
C THR A 576 -3.50 7.11 -12.22
N VAL A 577 -3.92 5.89 -12.56
CA VAL A 577 -4.41 4.88 -11.61
C VAL A 577 -3.51 3.66 -11.68
N GLY A 578 -3.01 3.24 -10.53
CA GLY A 578 -2.29 1.99 -10.34
C GLY A 578 -3.06 1.06 -9.40
N VAL A 579 -3.16 -0.20 -9.79
CA VAL A 579 -3.77 -1.27 -8.98
C VAL A 579 -2.82 -2.47 -8.92
N TRP A 580 -2.65 -2.98 -7.73
CA TRP A 580 -2.00 -4.27 -7.45
C TRP A 580 -2.99 -5.22 -6.78
N VAL A 581 -2.94 -6.49 -7.12
CA VAL A 581 -3.70 -7.60 -6.49
C VAL A 581 -2.74 -8.77 -6.29
N GLY A 582 -2.77 -9.36 -5.09
CA GLY A 582 -1.88 -10.47 -4.72
C GLY A 582 -2.05 -10.88 -3.27
N ASN A 583 -1.04 -11.53 -2.72
CA ASN A 583 -0.97 -11.89 -1.32
C ASN A 583 0.18 -11.13 -0.64
N ALA A 584 -0.05 -10.60 0.56
CA ALA A 584 0.98 -9.86 1.29
C ALA A 584 2.20 -10.75 1.60
N GLY A 585 2.01 -12.04 1.83
CA GLY A 585 3.06 -13.04 2.05
C GLY A 585 3.78 -13.48 0.78
N GLY A 586 3.28 -13.14 -0.42
CA GLY A 586 3.88 -13.50 -1.70
C GLY A 586 3.50 -14.90 -2.21
N GLU A 587 2.46 -15.53 -1.69
CA GLU A 587 1.92 -16.80 -2.17
C GLU A 587 1.33 -16.62 -3.57
N ALA A 588 1.45 -17.69 -4.38
CA ALA A 588 0.91 -17.71 -5.73
C ALA A 588 -0.62 -17.74 -5.72
N MET A 589 -1.23 -16.93 -6.58
CA MET A 589 -2.67 -16.99 -6.84
C MET A 589 -3.02 -18.10 -7.83
N HIS A 590 -4.27 -18.56 -7.85
CA HIS A 590 -4.74 -19.61 -8.73
C HIS A 590 -5.55 -19.02 -9.89
N ASP A 591 -5.04 -19.12 -11.11
CA ASP A 591 -5.68 -18.62 -12.35
C ASP A 591 -6.11 -17.16 -12.28
N VAL A 592 -5.33 -16.32 -11.60
CA VAL A 592 -5.53 -14.87 -11.51
C VAL A 592 -4.41 -14.16 -12.26
N SER A 593 -4.73 -13.51 -13.35
CA SER A 593 -3.81 -12.71 -14.15
C SER A 593 -4.06 -11.21 -13.95
N GLY A 594 -3.18 -10.36 -14.47
CA GLY A 594 -3.40 -8.90 -14.44
C GLY A 594 -4.76 -8.48 -15.01
N THR A 595 -5.31 -9.25 -15.94
CA THR A 595 -6.62 -8.98 -16.56
C THR A 595 -7.79 -9.36 -15.66
N SER A 596 -7.72 -10.49 -14.96
CA SER A 596 -8.80 -10.95 -14.07
C SER A 596 -8.63 -10.46 -12.63
N GLY A 597 -7.41 -10.12 -12.19
CA GLY A 597 -7.12 -9.61 -10.85
C GLY A 597 -7.23 -8.09 -10.76
N ALA A 598 -6.25 -7.35 -11.29
CA ALA A 598 -6.15 -5.91 -11.08
C ALA A 598 -6.98 -5.07 -12.07
N ALA A 599 -7.19 -5.53 -13.30
CA ALA A 599 -7.85 -4.73 -14.35
C ALA A 599 -9.31 -4.37 -14.05
N PRO A 600 -10.17 -5.23 -13.45
CA PRO A 600 -11.55 -4.85 -13.14
C PRO A 600 -11.61 -3.69 -12.12
N VAL A 601 -10.75 -3.70 -11.10
CA VAL A 601 -10.66 -2.63 -10.11
C VAL A 601 -10.17 -1.34 -10.77
N TRP A 602 -9.15 -1.42 -11.64
CA TRP A 602 -8.65 -0.28 -12.40
C TRP A 602 -9.74 0.33 -13.28
N ALA A 603 -10.47 -0.48 -14.03
CA ALA A 603 -11.54 -0.04 -14.93
C ALA A 603 -12.68 0.64 -14.17
N ALA A 604 -13.09 0.08 -13.03
CA ALA A 604 -14.14 0.67 -12.20
C ALA A 604 -13.71 2.03 -11.63
N VAL A 605 -12.47 2.14 -11.11
CA VAL A 605 -11.94 3.41 -10.57
C VAL A 605 -11.81 4.46 -11.67
N MET A 606 -11.30 4.09 -12.86
CA MET A 606 -11.24 5.00 -14.02
C MET A 606 -12.62 5.43 -14.47
N GLY A 607 -13.60 4.51 -14.52
CA GLY A 607 -14.98 4.81 -14.81
C GLY A 607 -15.61 5.79 -13.81
N PHE A 608 -15.35 5.63 -12.52
CA PHE A 608 -15.80 6.56 -11.49
C PHE A 608 -15.22 7.97 -11.67
N LEU A 609 -13.91 8.05 -11.98
CA LEU A 609 -13.22 9.33 -12.20
C LEU A 609 -13.77 10.10 -13.40
N HIS A 610 -14.20 9.39 -14.44
CA HIS A 610 -14.66 9.96 -15.71
C HIS A 610 -16.18 9.88 -15.92
N ALA A 611 -16.94 9.58 -14.86
CA ALA A 611 -18.41 9.47 -14.95
C ALA A 611 -19.10 10.75 -15.46
N ARG A 612 -18.49 11.93 -15.18
CA ARG A 612 -19.05 13.24 -15.58
C ARG A 612 -18.21 13.98 -16.61
N GLU A 613 -16.92 13.72 -16.67
CA GLU A 613 -15.99 14.41 -17.54
C GLU A 613 -15.17 13.37 -18.32
N PRO A 614 -15.54 13.03 -19.56
CA PRO A 614 -14.79 12.08 -20.37
C PRO A 614 -13.37 12.56 -20.66
N SER A 615 -12.40 11.65 -20.63
CA SER A 615 -11.01 11.91 -21.02
C SER A 615 -10.89 12.02 -22.54
N ARG A 616 -10.00 12.88 -23.00
CA ARG A 616 -9.67 13.10 -24.41
C ARG A 616 -8.26 12.58 -24.72
N ALA A 617 -8.06 12.18 -25.98
CA ALA A 617 -6.73 11.81 -26.46
C ALA A 617 -5.77 13.01 -26.39
N PRO A 618 -4.50 12.79 -26.02
CA PRO A 618 -3.51 13.85 -26.03
C PRO A 618 -3.24 14.34 -27.47
N ARG A 619 -2.88 15.61 -27.60
CA ARG A 619 -2.44 16.16 -28.90
C ARG A 619 -1.03 15.66 -29.22
N PRO A 620 -0.75 15.30 -30.50
CA PRO A 620 0.60 14.91 -30.89
C PRO A 620 1.58 16.05 -30.70
N PRO A 621 2.75 15.81 -30.07
CA PRO A 621 3.80 16.79 -29.93
C PRO A 621 4.48 17.09 -31.30
N ALA A 622 5.24 18.17 -31.35
CA ALA A 622 6.04 18.51 -32.51
C ALA A 622 7.09 17.42 -32.84
N GLY A 623 7.43 17.25 -34.11
CA GLY A 623 8.42 16.25 -34.54
C GLY A 623 7.88 14.83 -34.71
N LEU A 624 6.56 14.68 -34.72
CA LEU A 624 5.87 13.45 -35.15
C LEU A 624 5.34 13.64 -36.58
N ALA A 625 5.33 12.51 -37.29
CA ALA A 625 4.68 12.41 -38.62
C ALA A 625 3.76 11.17 -38.62
N ARG A 626 2.63 11.30 -39.33
CA ARG A 626 1.68 10.19 -39.52
C ARG A 626 1.79 9.71 -40.99
N ALA A 627 1.85 8.38 -41.15
CA ALA A 627 1.96 7.77 -42.45
C ALA A 627 1.20 6.44 -42.50
N GLY A 628 0.62 6.13 -43.67
CA GLY A 628 0.02 4.84 -43.97
C GLY A 628 1.10 3.75 -44.06
N VAL A 629 0.91 2.66 -43.37
CA VAL A 629 1.83 1.52 -43.41
C VAL A 629 1.14 0.26 -43.91
N ARG A 630 1.89 -0.56 -44.66
CA ARG A 630 1.49 -1.86 -45.16
C ARG A 630 2.53 -2.87 -44.71
N PHE A 631 2.08 -4.10 -44.49
CA PHE A 631 2.91 -5.22 -44.06
C PHE A 631 2.97 -6.24 -45.17
N GLY A 632 4.18 -6.71 -45.49
CA GLY A 632 4.38 -7.75 -46.49
C GLY A 632 3.86 -9.11 -46.04
N PRO A 633 3.89 -10.14 -46.94
CA PRO A 633 3.52 -11.52 -46.55
C PRO A 633 4.47 -12.08 -45.50
N ALA A 634 3.96 -13.03 -44.68
CA ALA A 634 4.73 -13.68 -43.62
C ALA A 634 5.87 -14.56 -44.17
N LEU A 635 5.65 -15.19 -45.34
CA LEU A 635 6.58 -16.01 -46.13
C LEU A 635 6.27 -15.80 -47.60
N GLN A 636 7.22 -16.08 -48.51
CA GLN A 636 7.02 -15.87 -49.95
C GLN A 636 5.79 -16.56 -50.52
N ASP A 637 5.34 -17.68 -49.91
CA ASP A 637 4.18 -18.44 -50.30
C ASP A 637 2.93 -18.26 -49.46
N ALA A 638 2.94 -17.32 -48.47
CA ALA A 638 1.78 -17.10 -47.62
C ALA A 638 0.74 -16.15 -48.26
N ALA A 639 -0.50 -16.59 -48.37
CA ALA A 639 -1.60 -15.77 -48.81
C ALA A 639 -2.00 -14.75 -47.75
N GLY A 640 -1.48 -13.53 -47.84
CA GLY A 640 -1.94 -12.39 -47.05
C GLY A 640 -0.84 -11.62 -46.30
N PRO A 641 -1.12 -10.39 -45.85
CA PRO A 641 -0.17 -9.58 -45.11
C PRO A 641 0.01 -10.07 -43.67
N LEU A 642 1.17 -9.80 -43.07
CA LEU A 642 1.50 -10.09 -41.65
C LEU A 642 0.51 -9.41 -40.70
N GLU A 643 0.18 -8.18 -40.97
CA GLU A 643 -0.81 -7.36 -40.25
C GLU A 643 -1.62 -6.51 -41.21
N ALA A 644 -2.81 -6.06 -40.80
CA ALA A 644 -3.63 -5.15 -41.57
C ALA A 644 -2.94 -3.80 -41.78
N ALA A 645 -3.13 -3.21 -42.97
CA ALA A 645 -2.67 -1.86 -43.24
C ALA A 645 -3.35 -0.85 -42.32
N ARG A 646 -2.62 0.16 -41.86
CA ARG A 646 -3.13 1.20 -40.98
C ARG A 646 -2.32 2.50 -41.07
N GLU A 647 -2.84 3.53 -40.43
CA GLU A 647 -2.09 4.76 -40.17
C GLU A 647 -1.23 4.56 -38.89
N GLU A 648 0.03 5.05 -38.92
CA GLU A 648 0.96 4.90 -37.82
C GLU A 648 1.70 6.22 -37.54
N TRP A 649 2.06 6.42 -36.25
CA TRP A 649 2.86 7.55 -35.81
C TRP A 649 4.35 7.24 -35.84
N PHE A 650 5.15 8.16 -36.36
CA PHE A 650 6.60 8.05 -36.46
C PHE A 650 7.27 9.29 -35.86
N VAL A 651 8.42 9.11 -35.26
CA VAL A 651 9.36 10.21 -35.04
C VAL A 651 9.79 10.70 -36.42
N GLN A 652 9.70 12.00 -36.66
CA GLN A 652 9.99 12.58 -37.99
C GLN A 652 11.35 12.12 -38.54
N GLY A 653 11.40 11.68 -39.79
CA GLY A 653 12.58 11.11 -40.45
C GLY A 653 12.76 9.59 -40.26
N THR A 654 11.81 8.89 -39.58
CA THR A 654 11.80 7.41 -39.43
C THR A 654 10.63 6.77 -40.17
N GLN A 655 9.87 7.52 -40.97
CA GLN A 655 8.70 7.00 -41.69
C GLN A 655 9.10 5.99 -42.75
N GLN A 656 8.37 4.89 -42.79
CA GLN A 656 8.41 3.86 -43.83
C GLN A 656 6.98 3.45 -44.15
N THR A 657 6.67 3.18 -45.40
CA THR A 657 5.32 2.80 -45.87
C THR A 657 5.13 1.30 -46.01
N LEU A 658 6.23 0.54 -46.11
CA LEU A 658 6.24 -0.91 -46.26
C LEU A 658 7.17 -1.57 -45.24
N PHE A 659 6.65 -2.53 -44.49
CA PHE A 659 7.40 -3.40 -43.57
C PHE A 659 7.26 -4.85 -44.06
N ALA A 660 8.33 -5.36 -44.67
CA ALA A 660 8.38 -6.74 -45.21
C ALA A 660 9.64 -7.45 -44.80
N MET A 661 9.61 -8.76 -44.82
CA MET A 661 10.74 -9.63 -44.45
C MET A 661 11.84 -9.64 -45.55
N ASP A 662 11.47 -9.50 -46.83
CA ASP A 662 12.37 -9.48 -47.95
C ASP A 662 12.52 -8.05 -48.54
N ALA A 663 13.51 -7.31 -48.03
CA ALA A 663 13.89 -6.03 -48.60
C ALA A 663 14.60 -6.19 -49.96
N GLY A 664 14.95 -7.38 -50.37
CA GLY A 664 15.67 -7.62 -51.65
C GLY A 664 14.84 -7.51 -52.91
N ALA A 665 13.53 -7.77 -52.88
CA ALA A 665 12.65 -7.67 -54.05
C ALA A 665 12.02 -6.27 -54.28
N ALA A 666 11.87 -5.51 -53.19
CA ALA A 666 11.26 -4.16 -53.29
C ALA A 666 12.22 -3.06 -53.75
N SER A 667 13.54 -3.31 -53.76
CA SER A 667 14.54 -2.35 -54.21
C SER A 667 14.66 -2.24 -55.77
N ALA A 668 14.12 -3.22 -56.52
CA ALA A 668 14.11 -3.16 -57.95
C ALA A 668 13.08 -2.20 -58.55
N ASP A 669 11.92 -2.04 -57.92
CA ASP A 669 10.87 -1.13 -58.38
C ASP A 669 11.03 0.35 -57.91
N ALA A 670 11.82 0.56 -56.86
CA ALA A 670 12.08 1.93 -56.35
C ALA A 670 13.28 2.61 -57.04
N ALA A 671 14.10 1.85 -57.81
CA ALA A 671 15.24 2.39 -58.53
C ALA A 671 14.86 3.13 -59.82
N SER A 672 13.57 3.09 -60.23
CA SER A 672 13.07 3.83 -61.39
C SER A 672 12.49 5.23 -61.12
N ALA A 673 12.48 5.67 -59.86
CA ALA A 673 12.03 7.04 -59.49
C ALA A 673 13.12 7.76 -58.68
N GLY A 674 14.03 8.40 -59.37
CA GLY A 674 14.79 9.62 -59.00
C GLY A 674 15.61 9.61 -57.71
N GLY A 675 16.89 9.43 -57.87
CA GLY A 675 18.09 9.83 -57.15
C GLY A 675 18.01 10.59 -55.84
N GLN A 676 18.67 10.06 -54.87
CA GLN A 676 19.77 10.71 -54.15
C GLN A 676 20.47 9.75 -53.17
N LYS A 677 21.78 9.73 -53.24
CA LYS A 677 22.70 8.92 -52.46
C LYS A 677 22.73 9.38 -51.00
N GLY A 678 22.44 8.48 -50.08
CA GLY A 678 22.73 8.62 -48.66
C GLY A 678 23.25 7.29 -48.09
N LEU A 679 24.55 7.18 -47.95
CA LEU A 679 25.33 6.05 -47.50
C LEU A 679 25.07 5.76 -46.02
N ILE A 680 24.42 4.64 -45.68
CA ILE A 680 24.40 4.14 -44.32
C ILE A 680 25.22 2.85 -44.25
N LYS A 681 26.35 2.95 -43.54
CA LYS A 681 27.20 1.83 -43.15
C LYS A 681 26.50 0.99 -42.08
N ASN A 682 25.89 -0.12 -42.44
CA ASN A 682 25.62 -1.25 -41.54
C ASN A 682 25.77 -2.59 -42.29
N THR A 683 26.95 -2.75 -42.89
CA THR A 683 27.26 -3.85 -43.81
C THR A 683 27.84 -5.10 -43.11
N ALA A 684 28.15 -5.06 -41.80
CA ALA A 684 28.82 -6.21 -41.17
C ALA A 684 27.85 -7.34 -40.74
N ALA A 685 26.66 -6.99 -40.21
CA ALA A 685 25.73 -8.03 -39.77
C ALA A 685 24.93 -8.65 -40.92
N ALA A 686 24.56 -7.82 -41.94
CA ALA A 686 23.89 -8.33 -43.13
C ALA A 686 24.85 -9.14 -43.99
N ALA A 687 26.14 -8.77 -44.08
CA ALA A 687 27.15 -9.54 -44.77
C ALA A 687 27.45 -10.85 -44.08
N ALA A 688 27.42 -10.89 -42.73
CA ALA A 688 27.61 -12.14 -41.97
C ALA A 688 26.41 -13.09 -42.14
N ALA A 689 25.18 -12.58 -42.19
CA ALA A 689 23.99 -13.37 -42.44
C ALA A 689 23.94 -13.92 -43.88
N ALA A 690 24.28 -13.06 -44.87
CA ALA A 690 24.36 -13.45 -46.26
C ALA A 690 25.51 -14.45 -46.53
N ALA A 691 26.66 -14.30 -45.88
CA ALA A 691 27.77 -15.22 -45.94
C ALA A 691 27.43 -16.59 -45.29
N ALA A 692 26.68 -16.60 -44.19
CA ALA A 692 26.19 -17.81 -43.57
C ALA A 692 25.14 -18.53 -44.42
N ALA A 693 24.25 -17.81 -45.09
CA ALA A 693 23.27 -18.38 -46.02
C ALA A 693 23.93 -18.92 -47.31
N ALA A 694 24.92 -18.22 -47.86
CA ALA A 694 25.71 -18.62 -49.01
C ALA A 694 26.61 -19.85 -48.68
N ALA A 695 27.20 -19.91 -47.46
CA ALA A 695 27.92 -21.06 -46.97
C ALA A 695 27.04 -22.28 -46.80
N ALA A 696 25.79 -22.11 -46.32
CA ALA A 696 24.80 -23.15 -46.20
C ALA A 696 24.36 -23.72 -47.57
N ALA A 697 24.15 -22.80 -48.55
CA ALA A 697 23.82 -23.20 -49.94
C ALA A 697 24.98 -23.92 -50.65
N ALA A 698 26.21 -23.43 -50.45
CA ALA A 698 27.40 -24.09 -51.00
C ALA A 698 27.68 -25.47 -50.36
N ALA A 699 27.40 -25.61 -49.07
CA ALA A 699 27.52 -26.90 -48.37
C ALA A 699 26.48 -27.91 -48.85
N ALA A 700 25.28 -27.47 -49.26
CA ALA A 700 24.27 -28.35 -49.85
C ALA A 700 24.65 -28.87 -51.26
N ALA A 701 25.47 -28.12 -52.01
CA ALA A 701 25.91 -28.48 -53.37
C ALA A 701 27.14 -29.43 -53.39
N THR A 702 27.87 -29.58 -52.30
CA THR A 702 29.10 -30.34 -52.22
C THR A 702 29.00 -31.50 -51.25
N GLY A 703 28.05 -32.37 -51.26
CA GLY A 703 28.01 -33.61 -50.48
C GLY A 703 28.62 -33.52 -49.04
N ALA A 704 28.40 -32.38 -48.36
CA ALA A 704 29.04 -32.09 -47.10
C ALA A 704 28.59 -33.03 -45.98
N ALA A 705 29.52 -33.49 -45.19
CA ALA A 705 29.32 -34.34 -44.02
C ALA A 705 28.26 -33.74 -43.08
N ALA A 706 27.35 -34.56 -42.62
CA ALA A 706 26.31 -34.15 -41.67
C ALA A 706 26.93 -33.51 -40.43
N ARG A 707 26.43 -32.33 -40.01
CA ARG A 707 26.97 -31.60 -38.84
C ARG A 707 25.86 -31.10 -37.93
N ILE A 708 26.11 -31.07 -36.64
CA ILE A 708 25.24 -30.43 -35.62
C ILE A 708 25.38 -28.92 -35.77
N THR A 709 24.26 -28.23 -36.02
CA THR A 709 24.23 -26.77 -36.27
C THR A 709 23.82 -25.98 -35.03
N ALA A 710 23.09 -26.58 -34.11
CA ALA A 710 22.75 -25.98 -32.81
C ALA A 710 22.45 -27.05 -31.75
N PRO A 711 22.84 -26.78 -30.50
CA PRO A 711 23.72 -25.72 -30.03
C PRO A 711 25.17 -25.90 -30.51
N ALA A 712 25.98 -24.82 -30.38
CA ALA A 712 27.41 -24.87 -30.71
C ALA A 712 28.19 -25.76 -29.70
N PRO A 713 29.33 -26.37 -30.11
CA PRO A 713 30.18 -27.12 -29.17
C PRO A 713 30.61 -26.24 -27.99
N GLY A 714 30.58 -26.79 -26.76
CA GLY A 714 30.93 -26.06 -25.53
C GLY A 714 29.84 -25.18 -24.96
N THR A 715 28.62 -25.22 -25.51
CA THR A 715 27.49 -24.43 -24.96
C THR A 715 27.21 -24.82 -23.51
N ILE A 716 27.14 -23.81 -22.62
CA ILE A 716 26.69 -23.97 -21.24
C ILE A 716 25.21 -23.56 -21.18
N ILE A 717 24.37 -24.47 -20.68
CA ILE A 717 22.94 -24.29 -20.53
C ILE A 717 22.65 -24.11 -19.06
N ALA A 718 22.14 -22.95 -18.65
CA ALA A 718 21.62 -22.73 -17.30
C ALA A 718 20.13 -23.13 -17.26
N LEU A 719 19.81 -24.12 -16.42
CA LEU A 719 18.42 -24.42 -16.13
C LEU A 719 17.86 -23.30 -15.29
N ASP A 720 16.76 -22.74 -15.72
CA ASP A 720 16.03 -21.74 -14.95
C ASP A 720 15.29 -22.47 -13.80
N PRO A 721 15.65 -22.23 -12.52
CA PRO A 721 15.01 -22.90 -11.38
C PRO A 721 13.53 -22.61 -11.32
N ASP A 722 13.10 -21.61 -12.03
CA ASP A 722 11.76 -21.07 -12.04
C ASP A 722 10.88 -21.63 -13.15
N ILE A 723 11.46 -22.34 -14.13
CA ILE A 723 10.69 -23.07 -15.14
C ILE A 723 10.66 -24.54 -14.73
N PRO A 724 9.47 -25.16 -14.60
CA PRO A 724 9.38 -26.58 -14.28
C PRO A 724 10.28 -27.41 -15.22
N PRO A 725 11.14 -28.32 -14.70
CA PRO A 725 12.12 -29.07 -15.53
C PRO A 725 11.50 -29.76 -16.74
N ALA A 726 10.28 -30.31 -16.58
CA ALA A 726 9.55 -30.97 -17.68
C ALA A 726 9.23 -30.04 -18.87
N ARG A 727 9.39 -28.74 -18.70
CA ARG A 727 9.03 -27.70 -19.69
C ARG A 727 10.24 -27.01 -20.31
N GLN A 728 11.44 -27.26 -19.81
CA GLN A 728 12.69 -26.72 -20.35
C GLN A 728 13.23 -27.72 -21.41
N ARG A 729 12.74 -27.65 -22.64
CA ARG A 729 13.22 -28.50 -23.73
C ARG A 729 14.19 -27.73 -24.61
N LEU A 730 15.39 -28.30 -24.77
CA LEU A 730 16.39 -27.86 -25.74
C LEU A 730 16.15 -28.55 -27.08
N GLN A 731 16.26 -27.78 -28.17
CA GLN A 731 16.14 -28.33 -29.51
C GLN A 731 17.53 -28.44 -30.16
N PHE A 732 17.93 -29.64 -30.53
CA PHE A 732 19.12 -29.90 -31.34
C PHE A 732 18.75 -29.83 -32.81
N THR A 733 19.63 -29.23 -33.62
CA THR A 733 19.47 -29.19 -35.09
C THR A 733 20.75 -29.64 -35.76
N ALA A 734 20.62 -30.33 -36.88
CA ALA A 734 21.75 -30.78 -37.70
C ALA A 734 21.42 -30.74 -39.22
N THR A 735 22.46 -30.60 -40.04
CA THR A 735 22.36 -30.76 -41.50
C THR A 735 22.50 -32.24 -41.87
N GLY A 736 21.72 -32.70 -42.83
CA GLY A 736 21.75 -34.06 -43.32
C GLY A 736 20.39 -34.76 -43.21
N SER A 737 20.23 -35.91 -43.89
CA SER A 737 19.03 -36.74 -43.88
C SER A 737 19.31 -38.09 -43.21
N GLY A 738 18.29 -38.73 -42.61
CA GLY A 738 18.42 -40.04 -41.99
C GLY A 738 19.23 -40.08 -40.69
N LEU A 739 19.40 -38.95 -40.01
CA LEU A 739 20.22 -38.82 -38.81
C LEU A 739 19.57 -39.47 -37.59
N LEU A 740 20.40 -40.14 -36.79
CA LEU A 740 20.07 -40.68 -35.47
C LEU A 740 20.82 -39.88 -34.41
N TRP A 741 20.10 -39.34 -33.43
CA TRP A 741 20.69 -38.58 -32.33
C TRP A 741 20.95 -39.48 -31.11
N ARG A 742 22.11 -39.31 -30.50
CA ARG A 742 22.48 -39.97 -29.24
C ARG A 742 22.91 -38.89 -28.20
N MET A 743 22.52 -39.13 -26.97
CA MET A 743 22.92 -38.35 -25.81
C MET A 743 23.59 -39.25 -24.80
N ASP A 744 24.88 -38.99 -24.50
CA ASP A 744 25.68 -39.81 -23.59
C ASP A 744 25.63 -41.30 -23.96
N GLY A 745 25.71 -41.59 -25.26
CA GLY A 745 25.64 -42.93 -25.81
C GLY A 745 24.24 -43.54 -25.93
N LYS A 746 23.20 -42.94 -25.40
CA LYS A 746 21.81 -43.40 -25.44
C LYS A 746 21.03 -42.75 -26.61
N PRO A 747 20.17 -43.52 -27.30
CA PRO A 747 19.38 -42.97 -28.40
C PRO A 747 18.43 -41.84 -27.88
N LEU A 748 18.40 -40.70 -28.59
CA LEU A 748 17.57 -39.55 -28.26
C LEU A 748 16.41 -39.36 -29.24
N GLY A 749 16.62 -39.59 -30.53
CA GLY A 749 15.60 -39.42 -31.56
C GLY A 749 16.14 -39.51 -32.97
N ARG A 750 15.29 -39.27 -34.00
CA ARG A 750 15.62 -39.30 -35.41
C ARG A 750 15.24 -38.03 -36.14
N GLY A 751 15.99 -37.62 -37.17
CA GLY A 751 15.67 -36.51 -38.06
C GLY A 751 16.62 -35.35 -37.92
N ALA A 752 16.41 -34.28 -38.69
CA ALA A 752 17.24 -33.09 -38.68
C ALA A 752 17.06 -32.21 -37.39
N ARG A 753 16.01 -32.45 -36.63
CA ARG A 753 15.73 -31.79 -35.37
C ARG A 753 15.25 -32.78 -34.31
N VAL A 754 15.73 -32.62 -33.07
CA VAL A 754 15.27 -33.40 -31.93
C VAL A 754 15.19 -32.54 -30.67
N ALA A 755 14.14 -32.73 -29.89
CA ALA A 755 13.96 -32.04 -28.63
C ALA A 755 14.43 -32.90 -27.46
N TRP A 756 15.20 -32.32 -26.57
CA TRP A 756 15.73 -32.97 -25.38
C TRP A 756 15.34 -32.23 -24.10
N LEU A 757 15.04 -32.96 -23.03
CA LEU A 757 14.80 -32.43 -21.72
C LEU A 757 16.12 -32.39 -20.94
N PRO A 758 16.75 -31.21 -20.73
CA PRO A 758 18.07 -31.13 -20.12
C PRO A 758 18.03 -31.44 -18.62
N TRP A 759 19.08 -32.14 -18.14
CA TRP A 759 19.38 -32.29 -16.71
C TRP A 759 20.81 -31.87 -16.43
N PRO A 760 21.12 -31.46 -15.16
CA PRO A 760 22.45 -30.98 -14.81
C PRO A 760 23.55 -32.01 -15.10
N GLY A 761 24.67 -31.53 -15.64
CA GLY A 761 25.83 -32.37 -15.97
C GLY A 761 26.52 -31.96 -17.25
N ARG A 762 27.61 -32.67 -17.58
CA ARG A 762 28.29 -32.57 -18.88
C ARG A 762 27.76 -33.65 -19.77
N HIS A 763 27.35 -33.32 -20.99
CA HIS A 763 26.70 -34.20 -21.94
C HIS A 763 27.42 -34.22 -23.26
N VAL A 764 27.47 -35.40 -23.87
CA VAL A 764 27.99 -35.62 -25.21
C VAL A 764 26.81 -35.89 -26.14
N VAL A 765 26.64 -35.03 -27.14
CA VAL A 765 25.59 -35.15 -28.17
C VAL A 765 26.21 -35.58 -29.46
N GLN A 766 25.73 -36.68 -30.02
CA GLN A 766 26.24 -37.28 -31.25
C GLN A 766 25.12 -37.43 -32.29
N ILE A 767 25.44 -37.23 -33.56
CA ILE A 767 24.63 -37.70 -34.67
C ILE A 767 25.31 -38.87 -35.34
N THR A 768 24.54 -39.90 -35.65
CA THR A 768 25.03 -41.10 -36.27
C THR A 768 24.21 -41.40 -37.52
N ASP A 769 24.79 -42.17 -38.47
CA ASP A 769 24.05 -42.77 -39.56
C ASP A 769 23.27 -44.04 -39.16
N ALA A 770 22.57 -44.66 -40.09
CA ALA A 770 21.77 -45.86 -39.85
C ALA A 770 22.63 -47.12 -39.45
N THR A 771 23.93 -47.07 -39.69
CA THR A 771 24.88 -48.11 -39.30
C THR A 771 25.47 -47.90 -37.89
N GLY A 772 25.20 -46.74 -37.28
CA GLY A 772 25.72 -46.41 -35.97
C GLY A 772 27.07 -45.70 -35.99
N ARG A 773 27.59 -45.32 -37.16
CA ARG A 773 28.82 -44.53 -37.28
C ARG A 773 28.57 -43.08 -36.89
N VAL A 774 29.38 -42.53 -36.00
CA VAL A 774 29.31 -41.13 -35.58
C VAL A 774 29.72 -40.22 -36.75
N LEU A 775 28.83 -39.30 -37.11
CA LEU A 775 29.00 -38.32 -38.16
C LEU A 775 29.50 -36.97 -37.61
N ASP A 776 29.02 -36.57 -36.42
CA ASP A 776 29.48 -35.37 -35.71
C ASP A 776 29.19 -35.52 -34.21
N GLU A 777 29.98 -34.80 -33.38
CA GLU A 777 29.88 -34.83 -31.92
C GLU A 777 30.10 -33.43 -31.36
N ILE A 778 29.23 -33.02 -30.40
CA ILE A 778 29.43 -31.80 -29.60
C ILE A 778 29.35 -32.13 -28.11
N ARG A 779 30.00 -31.33 -27.30
CA ARG A 779 29.90 -31.38 -25.83
C ARG A 779 29.22 -30.16 -25.33
N ILE A 780 28.27 -30.33 -24.38
CA ILE A 780 27.52 -29.30 -23.75
C ILE A 780 27.55 -29.47 -22.23
N GLU A 781 27.38 -28.39 -21.47
CA GLU A 781 27.29 -28.43 -20.01
C GLU A 781 25.95 -27.87 -19.57
N VAL A 782 25.21 -28.58 -18.72
CA VAL A 782 23.94 -28.11 -18.14
C VAL A 782 24.17 -27.78 -16.65
N ARG A 783 23.93 -26.54 -16.24
CA ARG A 783 24.04 -26.04 -14.87
C ARG A 783 22.65 -25.72 -14.30
N GLY A 784 22.45 -25.95 -13.01
CA GLY A 784 21.22 -25.65 -12.30
C GLY A 784 20.87 -26.71 -11.25
N ALA A 785 19.89 -26.42 -10.38
CA ALA A 785 19.39 -27.37 -9.40
C ALA A 785 18.56 -28.46 -10.12
N GLY A 786 19.08 -29.64 -10.23
CA GLY A 786 18.32 -30.78 -10.74
C GLY A 786 17.30 -31.29 -9.72
N VAL A 787 16.07 -31.57 -10.15
CA VAL A 787 15.16 -32.41 -9.37
C VAL A 787 15.73 -33.82 -9.45
N ALA A 788 16.17 -34.37 -8.30
CA ALA A 788 16.56 -35.77 -8.20
C ALA A 788 15.37 -36.62 -8.69
N ALA A 789 15.59 -37.41 -9.75
CA ALA A 789 14.59 -38.34 -10.21
C ALA A 789 14.22 -39.26 -9.05
N ALA A 790 12.94 -39.30 -8.67
CA ALA A 790 12.42 -40.25 -7.70
C ALA A 790 12.73 -41.64 -8.22
N ARG A 791 13.73 -42.32 -7.62
CA ARG A 791 13.99 -43.75 -7.83
C ARG A 791 12.82 -44.51 -7.25
N GLY A 792 12.14 -45.22 -8.09
CA GLY A 792 11.05 -46.11 -7.77
C GLY A 792 11.41 -47.08 -6.64
N GLY A 793 10.40 -47.36 -5.81
CA GLY A 793 10.44 -48.01 -4.53
C GLY A 793 11.12 -49.39 -4.52
N GLY A 794 11.73 -49.63 -3.41
CA GLY A 794 12.11 -50.94 -2.89
C GLY A 794 11.91 -50.90 -1.39
N ALA A 795 11.04 -51.73 -0.90
CA ALA A 795 10.63 -51.89 0.48
C ALA A 795 11.78 -52.32 1.40
N GLY A 796 11.76 -51.89 2.65
CA GLY A 796 12.54 -52.53 3.69
C GLY A 796 12.79 -51.67 4.94
N ALA A 797 11.99 -51.88 5.93
CA ALA A 797 12.27 -51.98 7.39
C ALA A 797 12.85 -50.81 8.18
N GLY A 798 12.08 -50.28 9.07
CA GLY A 798 12.25 -50.40 10.52
C GLY A 798 13.04 -49.33 11.24
N ALA A 799 12.32 -48.38 11.87
CA ALA A 799 12.38 -47.81 13.25
C ALA A 799 13.70 -47.17 13.79
N PRO A 800 13.68 -46.38 14.90
CA PRO A 800 12.61 -45.70 15.56
C PRO A 800 12.88 -44.18 15.90
N LEU A 801 11.85 -43.55 16.34
CA LEU A 801 11.74 -42.25 17.02
C LEU A 801 12.78 -41.99 18.12
N ALA A 802 13.28 -40.78 18.22
CA ALA A 802 13.72 -40.17 19.49
C ALA A 802 13.20 -38.73 19.57
N LYS A 803 12.66 -38.45 20.77
CA LYS A 803 12.03 -37.22 21.22
C LYS A 803 13.03 -36.07 21.39
N ALA A 804 12.44 -34.89 21.33
CA ALA A 804 12.95 -33.57 21.71
C ALA A 804 13.64 -33.49 23.08
N PRO A 805 14.27 -32.32 23.45
CA PRO A 805 13.45 -31.38 24.22
C PRO A 805 13.06 -30.09 23.49
#